data_1166436b3f0868e3189b7515a2aaa7bb
#
_entry.id   1166436b3f0868e3189b7515a2aaa7bb
#
_cell.length_a   1.000
_cell.length_b   1.000
_cell.length_c   1.000
_cell.angle_alpha   90.00
_cell.angle_beta   90.00
_cell.angle_gamma   90.00
#
_symmetry.space_group_name_H-M   'P 1'
#
loop_
_entity.id
_entity.type
_entity.pdbx_description
1 polymer ?
#
loop_
_entity_poly.entity_id
_entity_poly.type
_entity_poly.pdbx_seq_one_letter_code
_entity_poly.pdbx_strand_id
1 'polypeptide(L)'
;MITVENQLFSLHTRHTSYLFRVMETGHLEHLYYGRKIHPAIDGLMEQHAFAPGNTNIYDSEHLQFSLEDACLEMSSFGKGDIREPFVELTLSDGSETSDFLFEKFEQGTGKEEFETLPGSYDESGEVEWLGVTLRDKNSGVILELHYYVYEDCDVITRSAKLINESGDVVKLNRLMSLQLDLEPSDYVFTTFHGAWAREMGRTDVRLVPGKYVNASYTGTSSSRDNPFVMLGKEHTTEDAGECFGFNLIYSGNHYEAAEVGSFGKVRIVSGINPQSFCFTLESGESFEAPEAVMTYASDGYNAMSQNMHRFVREHIVRGTWKKKERPVLLNSWEAAYFDINERKLLSLAKAGKEAGIELFVMDDGWFAKRDNDTRSLGDWQPNPKKLPGGLKGIADKIRAIGMDFGIWVEPEMVNVDSDLYRSHPDWVIEIPGKAHSEGRNQRILDLTRKDVQDHIIEEMGRVFSSADISYVKWDMNRTFSDYFSQSIRPERQGEVAHRYVMGLYRCMRELTKRFPDILFEGCAAGGNRFDLGMLCYFPQIWASDDTDALCRAEIQTGYSYGYPMSVISAHVSGCPNHQTLRTTPLETRFAVAAFGLLGYECNFCDLKKEESEAIKAQIILYKKWRSVLQQGIFYRGRSFTGNGRGNTFGKNSVLWNDDSNVTEWTCVSPDQSKAVGFVMQKLVVPNTQFGYYKPQGLCGEKKYHFYNRSLKYNVKEFGDLVNTVSPIHIRQDSIAHNLVAKFVKMDGEKENITAYGDTLMYGGVKLKPAFSGNGYNENVRYFQDFGARMYFMEEAFEDHAL
;
A
#
# COMPACT_ATOMS: atom_id res chain seq x y z
N MET A 1 -2.47 -24.19 11.98
CA MET A 1 -2.75 -25.21 13.03
C MET A 1 -2.20 -24.72 14.36
N ILE A 2 -3.05 -24.68 15.40
CA ILE A 2 -2.67 -24.27 16.76
C ILE A 2 -2.68 -25.49 17.68
N THR A 3 -1.59 -25.70 18.42
CA THR A 3 -1.52 -26.73 19.47
C THR A 3 -1.01 -26.12 20.77
N VAL A 4 -1.58 -26.58 21.89
CA VAL A 4 -1.17 -26.13 23.23
C VAL A 4 -0.89 -27.36 24.08
N GLU A 5 0.35 -27.52 24.49
CA GLU A 5 0.81 -28.63 25.33
C GLU A 5 1.69 -28.12 26.47
N ASN A 6 1.31 -28.41 27.72
CA ASN A 6 2.06 -27.99 28.91
C ASN A 6 2.39 -26.47 28.90
N GLN A 7 1.42 -25.63 28.55
CA GLN A 7 1.60 -24.17 28.44
C GLN A 7 2.63 -23.73 27.37
N LEU A 8 2.98 -24.60 26.45
CA LEU A 8 3.64 -24.26 25.19
C LEU A 8 2.58 -24.03 24.12
N PHE A 9 2.57 -22.87 23.52
CA PHE A 9 1.71 -22.47 22.43
C PHE A 9 2.50 -22.58 21.13
N SER A 10 1.99 -23.37 20.20
CA SER A 10 2.60 -23.60 18.88
C SER A 10 1.61 -23.26 17.79
N LEU A 11 1.90 -22.20 17.05
CA LEU A 11 1.10 -21.71 15.93
C LEU A 11 1.84 -22.02 14.63
N HIS A 12 1.23 -22.83 13.78
CA HIS A 12 1.85 -23.27 12.53
C HIS A 12 1.02 -22.81 11.32
N THR A 13 1.67 -22.15 10.38
CA THR A 13 1.16 -21.96 9.03
C THR A 13 1.62 -23.11 8.13
N ARG A 14 1.50 -22.96 6.81
CA ARG A 14 2.01 -23.96 5.86
C ARG A 14 3.52 -24.13 5.97
N HIS A 15 4.28 -23.03 6.04
CA HIS A 15 5.75 -23.05 5.98
C HIS A 15 6.42 -22.43 7.22
N THR A 16 5.68 -21.93 8.21
CA THR A 16 6.23 -21.25 9.37
C THR A 16 5.78 -21.83 10.69
N SER A 17 6.56 -21.60 11.74
CA SER A 17 6.20 -21.87 13.14
C SER A 17 6.42 -20.66 14.00
N TYR A 18 5.48 -20.39 14.91
CA TYR A 18 5.53 -19.36 15.93
C TYR A 18 5.31 -20.01 17.29
N LEU A 19 6.27 -19.89 18.19
CA LEU A 19 6.28 -20.63 19.46
C LEU A 19 6.50 -19.67 20.63
N PHE A 20 5.69 -19.81 21.67
CA PHE A 20 5.88 -19.13 22.95
C PHE A 20 5.34 -19.99 24.11
N ARG A 21 5.74 -19.69 25.33
CA ARG A 21 5.33 -20.44 26.53
C ARG A 21 5.06 -19.55 27.72
N VAL A 22 4.44 -20.12 28.76
CA VAL A 22 4.35 -19.50 30.08
C VAL A 22 5.59 -19.83 30.88
N MET A 23 6.27 -18.81 31.42
CA MET A 23 7.41 -18.93 32.33
C MET A 23 6.96 -19.31 33.76
N GLU A 24 7.88 -19.74 34.61
CA GLU A 24 7.61 -20.02 36.04
C GLU A 24 7.07 -18.79 36.78
N THR A 25 7.43 -17.58 36.35
CA THR A 25 6.96 -16.31 36.89
C THR A 25 5.54 -15.94 36.40
N GLY A 26 5.00 -16.66 35.44
CA GLY A 26 3.72 -16.36 34.79
C GLY A 26 3.79 -15.42 33.58
N HIS A 27 4.97 -14.92 33.24
CA HIS A 27 5.16 -14.14 32.01
C HIS A 27 5.17 -15.03 30.78
N LEU A 28 4.99 -14.43 29.59
CA LEU A 28 5.05 -15.13 28.31
C LEU A 28 6.42 -14.94 27.66
N GLU A 29 7.15 -16.04 27.47
CA GLU A 29 8.44 -16.08 26.77
C GLU A 29 8.22 -16.43 25.31
N HIS A 30 8.73 -15.58 24.40
CA HIS A 30 8.79 -15.88 22.97
C HIS A 30 9.98 -16.81 22.70
N LEU A 31 9.75 -17.92 22.02
CA LEU A 31 10.78 -18.93 21.77
C LEU A 31 11.28 -18.94 20.34
N TYR A 32 10.39 -18.75 19.36
CA TYR A 32 10.75 -18.91 17.95
C TYR A 32 9.71 -18.32 17.00
N TYR A 33 10.14 -17.65 15.95
CA TYR A 33 9.37 -17.38 14.75
C TYR A 33 10.27 -17.52 13.51
N GLY A 34 9.90 -18.42 12.60
CA GLY A 34 10.72 -18.72 11.43
C GLY A 34 10.16 -19.87 10.60
N ARG A 35 11.04 -20.59 9.89
CA ARG A 35 10.67 -21.78 9.13
C ARG A 35 9.93 -22.79 10.00
N LYS A 36 9.03 -23.55 9.39
CA LYS A 36 8.29 -24.60 10.10
C LYS A 36 9.24 -25.63 10.72
N ILE A 37 9.10 -25.83 12.03
CA ILE A 37 9.88 -26.80 12.80
C ILE A 37 8.95 -27.73 13.60
N HIS A 38 9.48 -28.86 14.03
CA HIS A 38 8.87 -29.67 15.05
C HIS A 38 9.35 -29.15 16.42
N PRO A 39 8.43 -28.72 17.30
CA PRO A 39 8.83 -28.11 18.57
C PRO A 39 9.57 -29.11 19.46
N ALA A 40 10.77 -28.73 19.88
CA ALA A 40 11.55 -29.39 20.92
C ALA A 40 12.03 -28.31 21.88
N ILE A 41 11.25 -28.09 22.96
CA ILE A 41 11.35 -26.87 23.79
C ILE A 41 12.66 -26.78 24.55
N ASP A 42 13.21 -27.91 25.05
CA ASP A 42 14.37 -27.88 25.95
C ASP A 42 15.59 -27.15 25.37
N GLY A 43 15.72 -27.17 24.03
CA GLY A 43 16.81 -26.49 23.35
C GLY A 43 16.49 -25.03 22.93
N LEU A 44 15.24 -24.60 23.09
CA LEU A 44 14.80 -23.24 22.73
C LEU A 44 14.65 -22.33 23.96
N MET A 45 14.59 -22.91 25.16
CA MET A 45 14.49 -22.17 26.42
C MET A 45 15.83 -21.66 26.88
N GLU A 46 15.88 -20.40 27.28
CA GLU A 46 17.04 -19.90 27.99
C GLU A 46 17.13 -20.52 29.40
N GLN A 47 18.32 -20.93 29.78
CA GLN A 47 18.58 -21.51 31.09
C GLN A 47 19.71 -20.76 31.78
N HIS A 48 19.37 -20.02 32.82
CA HIS A 48 20.30 -19.25 33.62
C HIS A 48 20.29 -19.72 35.05
N ALA A 49 21.46 -19.80 35.68
CA ALA A 49 21.58 -19.99 37.12
C ALA A 49 21.34 -18.67 37.88
N PHE A 50 21.73 -17.56 37.26
CA PHE A 50 21.56 -16.20 37.76
C PHE A 50 21.29 -15.26 36.58
N ALA A 51 20.50 -14.21 36.83
CA ALA A 51 20.32 -13.12 35.87
C ALA A 51 21.64 -12.38 35.59
N PRO A 52 21.80 -11.72 34.45
CA PRO A 52 22.98 -10.91 34.15
C PRO A 52 23.25 -9.86 35.20
N GLY A 53 24.53 -9.57 35.46
CA GLY A 53 24.93 -8.61 36.47
C GLY A 53 24.38 -7.22 36.24
N ASN A 54 23.93 -6.57 37.31
CA ASN A 54 23.36 -5.22 37.31
C ASN A 54 22.01 -5.06 36.53
N THR A 55 21.32 -6.19 36.30
CA THR A 55 19.90 -6.16 35.88
C THR A 55 18.99 -6.28 37.10
N ASN A 56 17.71 -5.90 36.94
CA ASN A 56 16.72 -6.18 37.97
C ASN A 56 16.24 -7.63 37.83
N ILE A 57 16.36 -8.40 38.89
CA ILE A 57 15.71 -9.71 38.97
C ILE A 57 14.21 -9.50 39.17
N TYR A 58 13.39 -10.42 38.68
CA TYR A 58 11.95 -10.29 38.77
C TYR A 58 11.48 -10.24 40.24
N ASP A 59 11.89 -11.19 41.02
CA ASP A 59 11.65 -11.26 42.50
C ASP A 59 12.72 -12.05 43.21
N SER A 60 12.60 -12.17 44.55
CA SER A 60 13.58 -12.86 45.39
C SER A 60 13.56 -14.40 45.29
N GLU A 61 12.52 -14.97 44.68
CA GLU A 61 12.37 -16.41 44.48
C GLU A 61 12.94 -16.87 43.13
N HIS A 62 13.02 -15.96 42.17
CA HIS A 62 13.46 -16.23 40.80
C HIS A 62 14.72 -15.43 40.42
N LEU A 63 15.82 -15.70 41.09
CA LEU A 63 17.12 -15.01 40.94
C LEU A 63 17.74 -15.17 39.54
N GLN A 64 17.26 -16.13 38.75
CA GLN A 64 17.70 -16.41 37.40
C GLN A 64 16.98 -15.56 36.32
N PHE A 65 15.86 -14.94 36.64
CA PHE A 65 15.07 -14.22 35.67
C PHE A 65 15.23 -12.71 35.80
N SER A 66 15.63 -12.11 34.68
CA SER A 66 15.50 -10.68 34.40
C SER A 66 14.65 -10.48 33.15
N LEU A 67 13.60 -9.68 33.21
CA LEU A 67 12.74 -9.42 32.07
C LEU A 67 13.47 -8.62 30.98
N GLU A 68 14.53 -7.89 31.32
CA GLU A 68 15.37 -7.17 30.34
C GLU A 68 16.15 -8.15 29.42
N ASP A 69 16.52 -9.32 29.93
CA ASP A 69 17.31 -10.31 29.18
C ASP A 69 16.45 -11.37 28.48
N ALA A 70 15.18 -11.51 28.82
CA ALA A 70 14.30 -12.49 28.20
C ALA A 70 13.74 -12.01 26.86
N CYS A 71 13.50 -12.92 25.90
CA CYS A 71 12.60 -12.67 24.77
C CYS A 71 11.16 -12.80 25.27
N LEU A 72 10.39 -11.72 25.20
CA LEU A 72 9.04 -11.67 25.74
C LEU A 72 7.99 -11.57 24.62
N GLU A 73 6.86 -12.24 24.83
CA GLU A 73 5.71 -12.16 23.94
C GLU A 73 4.95 -10.83 24.09
N MET A 74 4.95 -10.27 25.28
CA MET A 74 4.51 -8.93 25.61
C MET A 74 5.27 -8.40 26.83
N SER A 75 5.39 -7.10 26.95
CA SER A 75 6.11 -6.45 28.05
C SER A 75 5.31 -5.33 28.68
N SER A 76 5.41 -5.16 30.00
CA SER A 76 4.83 -4.06 30.76
C SER A 76 5.91 -3.08 31.18
N PHE A 77 5.54 -1.83 31.35
CA PHE A 77 6.41 -0.83 31.97
C PHE A 77 6.54 -1.08 33.47
N GLY A 78 7.75 -0.90 34.01
CA GLY A 78 8.00 -0.78 35.44
C GLY A 78 8.48 -2.04 36.17
N LYS A 79 8.63 -3.21 35.47
CA LYS A 79 9.07 -4.49 36.08
C LYS A 79 10.49 -4.89 35.73
N GLY A 80 11.32 -3.92 35.30
CA GLY A 80 12.73 -4.13 35.04
C GLY A 80 13.08 -4.36 33.57
N ASP A 81 12.13 -4.64 32.69
CA ASP A 81 12.34 -4.55 31.24
C ASP A 81 12.38 -3.07 30.85
N ILE A 82 13.53 -2.61 30.33
CA ILE A 82 13.79 -1.20 29.98
C ILE A 82 13.61 -0.92 28.48
N ARG A 83 13.29 -1.97 27.70
CA ARG A 83 13.03 -1.86 26.25
C ARG A 83 11.63 -1.31 25.98
N GLU A 84 11.31 -1.05 24.71
CA GLU A 84 9.99 -0.62 24.26
C GLU A 84 8.87 -1.45 24.91
N PRO A 85 7.99 -0.86 25.73
CA PRO A 85 6.89 -1.60 26.33
C PRO A 85 5.76 -1.85 25.34
N PHE A 86 5.08 -2.99 25.52
CA PHE A 86 3.85 -3.29 24.80
C PHE A 86 2.66 -2.51 25.37
N VAL A 87 2.59 -2.36 26.71
CA VAL A 87 1.53 -1.66 27.40
C VAL A 87 2.07 -0.70 28.45
N GLU A 88 1.49 0.51 28.48
CA GLU A 88 1.75 1.52 29.51
C GLU A 88 0.43 2.09 30.04
N LEU A 89 0.27 2.06 31.35
CA LEU A 89 -0.92 2.50 32.07
C LEU A 89 -0.58 3.58 33.09
N THR A 90 -1.54 4.43 33.43
CA THR A 90 -1.54 5.21 34.68
C THR A 90 -2.73 4.78 35.50
N LEU A 91 -2.50 4.19 36.65
CA LEU A 91 -3.54 3.74 37.58
C LEU A 91 -4.11 4.89 38.40
N SER A 92 -5.18 4.63 39.15
CA SER A 92 -5.90 5.67 39.93
C SER A 92 -5.04 6.30 41.03
N ASP A 93 -4.05 5.59 41.55
CA ASP A 93 -3.08 6.08 42.52
C ASP A 93 -1.90 6.85 41.92
N GLY A 94 -1.87 6.97 40.59
CA GLY A 94 -0.81 7.63 39.83
C GLY A 94 0.40 6.75 39.54
N SER A 95 0.39 5.48 39.92
CA SER A 95 1.46 4.53 39.56
C SER A 95 1.35 4.12 38.08
N GLU A 96 2.50 3.83 37.46
CA GLU A 96 2.59 3.44 36.05
C GLU A 96 3.10 1.99 35.88
N THR A 97 3.46 1.32 36.98
CA THR A 97 3.93 -0.06 36.95
C THR A 97 2.76 -1.02 36.81
N SER A 98 2.81 -1.88 35.82
CA SER A 98 1.87 -2.99 35.64
C SER A 98 2.61 -4.32 35.51
N ASP A 99 1.93 -5.41 35.90
CA ASP A 99 2.51 -6.76 35.93
C ASP A 99 1.50 -7.79 35.46
N PHE A 100 1.43 -7.98 34.14
CA PHE A 100 0.46 -8.88 33.52
C PHE A 100 1.00 -10.31 33.48
N LEU A 101 0.37 -11.19 34.26
CA LEU A 101 0.70 -12.59 34.39
C LEU A 101 -0.40 -13.47 33.76
N PHE A 102 0.01 -14.60 33.22
CA PHE A 102 -0.87 -15.58 32.60
C PHE A 102 -2.00 -16.02 33.56
N GLU A 103 -3.22 -16.01 33.09
CA GLU A 103 -4.40 -16.48 33.81
C GLU A 103 -5.03 -17.70 33.12
N LYS A 104 -5.36 -17.58 31.85
CA LYS A 104 -5.98 -18.65 31.05
C LYS A 104 -5.76 -18.46 29.56
N PHE A 105 -6.15 -19.45 28.77
CA PHE A 105 -6.24 -19.34 27.33
C PHE A 105 -7.51 -19.99 26.80
N GLU A 106 -7.92 -19.58 25.61
CA GLU A 106 -9.00 -20.15 24.84
C GLU A 106 -8.57 -20.27 23.39
N GLN A 107 -9.10 -21.26 22.65
CA GLN A 107 -8.81 -21.43 21.22
C GLN A 107 -10.04 -21.95 20.49
N GLY A 108 -10.10 -21.71 19.20
CA GLY A 108 -11.20 -22.11 18.35
C GLY A 108 -10.94 -21.91 16.87
N THR A 109 -12.02 -21.90 16.10
CA THR A 109 -12.01 -21.62 14.66
C THR A 109 -12.98 -20.50 14.34
N GLY A 110 -12.74 -19.82 13.21
CA GLY A 110 -13.47 -18.64 12.77
C GLY A 110 -12.80 -17.34 13.20
N LYS A 111 -13.09 -16.26 12.49
CA LYS A 111 -12.57 -14.92 12.80
C LYS A 111 -13.66 -14.07 13.41
N GLU A 112 -13.44 -13.62 14.63
CA GLU A 112 -14.34 -12.66 15.28
C GLU A 112 -14.13 -11.24 14.72
N GLU A 113 -15.23 -10.53 14.49
CA GLU A 113 -15.18 -9.14 14.07
C GLU A 113 -14.93 -8.24 15.27
N PHE A 114 -14.11 -7.21 15.08
CA PHE A 114 -13.97 -6.13 16.04
C PHE A 114 -15.27 -5.33 16.15
N GLU A 115 -15.54 -4.80 17.31
CA GLU A 115 -16.75 -3.99 17.54
C GLU A 115 -16.74 -2.70 16.71
N THR A 116 -15.61 -2.03 16.66
CA THR A 116 -15.49 -0.70 16.07
C THR A 116 -14.41 -0.60 14.99
N LEU A 117 -13.30 -1.34 15.12
CA LEU A 117 -12.19 -1.36 14.20
C LEU A 117 -12.45 -2.26 12.97
N PRO A 118 -11.82 -1.99 11.83
CA PRO A 118 -11.70 -3.00 10.78
C PRO A 118 -10.69 -4.07 11.19
N GLY A 119 -10.84 -5.26 10.65
CA GLY A 119 -9.91 -6.36 10.83
C GLY A 119 -9.87 -7.26 9.62
N SER A 120 -8.98 -8.23 9.62
CA SER A 120 -9.03 -9.33 8.68
C SER A 120 -10.33 -10.13 8.84
N TYR A 121 -10.71 -10.88 7.82
CA TYR A 121 -11.92 -11.68 7.86
C TYR A 121 -11.68 -13.07 7.25
N ASP A 122 -12.57 -14.01 7.57
CA ASP A 122 -12.52 -15.36 7.07
C ASP A 122 -13.90 -15.79 6.56
N GLU A 123 -14.00 -16.08 5.26
CA GLU A 123 -15.23 -16.60 4.63
C GLU A 123 -15.41 -18.11 4.84
N SER A 124 -14.33 -18.82 5.13
CA SER A 124 -14.36 -20.28 5.28
C SER A 124 -14.81 -20.73 6.67
N GLY A 125 -14.57 -19.92 7.69
CA GLY A 125 -14.74 -20.29 9.09
C GLY A 125 -13.67 -21.26 9.61
N GLU A 126 -12.57 -21.46 8.85
CA GLU A 126 -11.51 -22.44 9.15
C GLU A 126 -10.27 -21.81 9.81
N VAL A 127 -10.17 -20.49 9.83
CA VAL A 127 -9.06 -19.79 10.49
C VAL A 127 -9.05 -20.14 11.97
N GLU A 128 -7.92 -20.68 12.43
CA GLU A 128 -7.76 -21.03 13.84
C GLU A 128 -7.33 -19.78 14.64
N TRP A 129 -7.87 -19.64 15.84
CA TRP A 129 -7.52 -18.53 16.74
C TRP A 129 -7.12 -19.03 18.12
N LEU A 130 -6.29 -18.20 18.77
CA LEU A 130 -5.87 -18.36 20.17
C LEU A 130 -6.05 -17.03 20.90
N GLY A 131 -6.75 -17.06 22.02
CA GLY A 131 -6.85 -15.96 22.97
C GLY A 131 -6.10 -16.31 24.27
N VAL A 132 -5.21 -15.43 24.69
CA VAL A 132 -4.46 -15.58 25.96
C VAL A 132 -4.82 -14.43 26.89
N THR A 133 -5.35 -14.77 28.06
CA THR A 133 -5.74 -13.79 29.09
C THR A 133 -4.62 -13.64 30.11
N LEU A 134 -4.18 -12.41 30.31
CA LEU A 134 -3.24 -12.00 31.34
C LEU A 134 -3.94 -11.05 32.31
N ARG A 135 -3.57 -11.11 33.57
CA ARG A 135 -4.13 -10.25 34.60
C ARG A 135 -3.04 -9.60 35.45
N ASP A 136 -3.16 -8.31 35.65
CA ASP A 136 -2.46 -7.64 36.74
C ASP A 136 -3.27 -7.81 38.03
N LYS A 137 -2.78 -8.68 38.89
CA LYS A 137 -3.50 -9.05 40.12
C LYS A 137 -3.63 -7.90 41.13
N ASN A 138 -2.75 -6.92 41.05
CA ASN A 138 -2.75 -5.78 41.98
C ASN A 138 -3.76 -4.72 41.60
N SER A 139 -3.84 -4.41 40.29
CA SER A 139 -4.77 -3.38 39.77
C SER A 139 -6.12 -3.96 39.35
N GLY A 140 -6.20 -5.25 39.02
CA GLY A 140 -7.41 -5.87 38.48
C GLY A 140 -7.62 -5.62 37.00
N VAL A 141 -6.66 -5.01 36.31
CA VAL A 141 -6.71 -4.81 34.84
C VAL A 141 -6.39 -6.14 34.13
N ILE A 142 -7.13 -6.41 33.06
CA ILE A 142 -6.97 -7.60 32.23
C ILE A 142 -6.41 -7.19 30.87
N LEU A 143 -5.51 -7.98 30.33
CA LEU A 143 -4.99 -7.89 28.97
C LEU A 143 -5.23 -9.20 28.23
N GLU A 144 -5.97 -9.15 27.14
CA GLU A 144 -6.20 -10.26 26.24
C GLU A 144 -5.33 -10.10 25.00
N LEU A 145 -4.58 -11.14 24.63
CA LEU A 145 -3.80 -11.23 23.40
C LEU A 145 -4.50 -12.19 22.47
N HIS A 146 -4.79 -11.74 21.23
CA HIS A 146 -5.47 -12.53 20.23
C HIS A 146 -4.55 -12.83 19.06
N TYR A 147 -4.57 -14.08 18.60
CA TYR A 147 -3.79 -14.59 17.46
C TYR A 147 -4.73 -15.29 16.49
N TYR A 148 -4.56 -15.02 15.19
CA TYR A 148 -5.27 -15.73 14.12
C TYR A 148 -4.25 -16.26 13.11
N VAL A 149 -4.40 -17.53 12.71
CA VAL A 149 -3.45 -18.23 11.83
C VAL A 149 -4.07 -18.45 10.46
N TYR A 150 -3.54 -17.75 9.47
CA TYR A 150 -3.92 -17.85 8.06
C TYR A 150 -2.94 -18.78 7.35
N GLU A 151 -3.23 -20.09 7.39
CA GLU A 151 -2.29 -21.14 6.98
C GLU A 151 -1.86 -21.00 5.53
N ASP A 152 -2.78 -20.73 4.61
CA ASP A 152 -2.52 -20.65 3.18
C ASP A 152 -1.73 -19.43 2.75
N CYS A 153 -1.74 -18.39 3.56
CA CYS A 153 -1.03 -17.15 3.30
C CYS A 153 0.32 -17.06 4.01
N ASP A 154 0.65 -18.00 4.90
CA ASP A 154 1.79 -17.92 5.82
C ASP A 154 1.78 -16.61 6.64
N VAL A 155 0.59 -16.23 7.12
CA VAL A 155 0.33 -15.02 7.89
C VAL A 155 -0.22 -15.37 9.26
N ILE A 156 0.25 -14.67 10.27
CA ILE A 156 -0.35 -14.64 11.61
C ILE A 156 -0.75 -13.18 11.88
N THR A 157 -1.98 -12.99 12.36
CA THR A 157 -2.39 -11.66 12.84
C THR A 157 -2.46 -11.62 14.35
N ARG A 158 -2.22 -10.44 14.91
CA ARG A 158 -2.24 -10.20 16.36
C ARG A 158 -3.03 -8.95 16.68
N SER A 159 -3.74 -8.99 17.79
CA SER A 159 -4.34 -7.82 18.42
C SER A 159 -4.35 -7.97 19.93
N ALA A 160 -4.70 -6.89 20.63
CA ALA A 160 -4.81 -6.89 22.06
C ALA A 160 -6.07 -6.16 22.52
N LYS A 161 -6.64 -6.59 23.64
CA LYS A 161 -7.76 -5.92 24.29
C LYS A 161 -7.44 -5.69 25.76
N LEU A 162 -7.53 -4.44 26.19
CA LEU A 162 -7.39 -4.08 27.60
C LEU A 162 -8.78 -3.90 28.20
N ILE A 163 -9.03 -4.54 29.35
CA ILE A 163 -10.29 -4.48 30.07
C ILE A 163 -10.03 -3.94 31.47
N ASN A 164 -10.73 -2.88 31.83
CA ASN A 164 -10.59 -2.28 33.16
C ASN A 164 -11.57 -2.89 34.18
N GLU A 165 -11.13 -3.89 34.93
CA GLU A 165 -11.88 -4.44 36.08
C GLU A 165 -11.38 -3.91 37.43
N SER A 166 -10.59 -2.84 37.46
CA SER A 166 -9.96 -2.31 38.68
C SER A 166 -10.96 -1.72 39.69
N GLY A 167 -12.15 -1.35 39.27
CA GLY A 167 -13.12 -0.56 40.06
C GLY A 167 -12.88 0.95 39.99
N ASP A 168 -11.75 1.40 39.46
CA ASP A 168 -11.33 2.79 39.34
C ASP A 168 -11.07 3.18 37.89
N VAL A 169 -10.78 4.46 37.64
CA VAL A 169 -10.38 4.95 36.32
C VAL A 169 -8.93 4.56 36.01
N VAL A 170 -8.71 4.02 34.82
CA VAL A 170 -7.37 3.72 34.28
C VAL A 170 -7.12 4.56 33.02
N LYS A 171 -5.94 5.16 32.92
CA LYS A 171 -5.50 5.81 31.69
C LYS A 171 -4.58 4.87 30.92
N LEU A 172 -4.96 4.57 29.68
CA LEU A 172 -4.15 3.81 28.75
C LEU A 172 -3.29 4.78 27.94
N ASN A 173 -1.98 4.74 28.14
CA ASN A 173 -1.01 5.60 27.45
C ASN A 173 -0.40 4.91 26.24
N ARG A 174 -0.34 3.57 26.24
CA ARG A 174 0.16 2.72 25.16
C ARG A 174 -0.50 1.34 25.21
N LEU A 175 -0.90 0.86 24.05
CA LEU A 175 -1.21 -0.55 23.80
C LEU A 175 -0.80 -0.89 22.37
N MET A 176 0.25 -1.68 22.24
CA MET A 176 0.69 -2.20 20.97
C MET A 176 -0.22 -3.33 20.51
N SER A 177 -0.25 -3.57 19.21
CA SER A 177 -0.96 -4.70 18.61
C SER A 177 -0.07 -5.93 18.52
N LEU A 178 1.25 -5.70 18.39
CA LEU A 178 2.26 -6.72 18.18
C LEU A 178 3.54 -6.35 18.92
N GLN A 179 4.16 -7.34 19.54
CA GLN A 179 5.56 -7.35 19.96
C GLN A 179 6.18 -8.67 19.47
N LEU A 180 7.39 -8.60 18.95
CA LEU A 180 8.18 -9.75 18.57
C LEU A 180 9.62 -9.53 19.03
N ASP A 181 10.07 -10.36 19.96
CA ASP A 181 11.47 -10.39 20.42
C ASP A 181 12.23 -11.49 19.68
N LEU A 182 13.41 -11.17 19.18
CA LEU A 182 14.25 -12.06 18.39
C LEU A 182 15.67 -12.13 18.97
N GLU A 183 16.30 -13.28 18.83
CA GLU A 183 17.70 -13.47 19.17
C GLU A 183 18.63 -12.57 18.35
N PRO A 184 19.83 -12.24 18.88
CA PRO A 184 20.80 -11.41 18.18
C PRO A 184 21.15 -11.94 16.80
N SER A 185 21.09 -11.05 15.79
CA SER A 185 21.49 -11.36 14.42
C SER A 185 21.79 -10.10 13.62
N ASP A 186 22.25 -10.27 12.40
CA ASP A 186 22.56 -9.25 11.42
C ASP A 186 21.30 -8.71 10.71
N TYR A 187 20.40 -8.13 11.48
CA TYR A 187 19.14 -7.61 10.96
C TYR A 187 19.27 -6.25 10.29
N VAL A 188 18.43 -6.07 9.27
CA VAL A 188 18.20 -4.80 8.59
C VAL A 188 16.72 -4.45 8.69
N PHE A 189 16.43 -3.33 9.31
CA PHE A 189 15.08 -2.78 9.39
C PHE A 189 14.82 -1.92 8.17
N THR A 190 13.76 -2.24 7.44
CA THR A 190 13.34 -1.53 6.22
C THR A 190 12.04 -0.81 6.47
N THR A 191 12.02 0.49 6.17
CA THR A 191 10.87 1.37 6.27
C THR A 191 10.60 2.06 4.93
N PHE A 192 9.39 2.59 4.76
CA PHE A 192 8.96 3.26 3.53
C PHE A 192 8.55 4.69 3.83
N HIS A 193 9.41 5.62 3.42
CA HIS A 193 9.27 7.04 3.65
C HIS A 193 8.87 7.80 2.39
N GLY A 194 8.36 9.01 2.56
CA GLY A 194 8.05 9.84 1.41
C GLY A 194 7.54 11.23 1.79
N ALA A 195 6.73 11.74 0.89
CA ALA A 195 5.99 12.98 1.02
C ALA A 195 4.84 12.95 -0.01
N TRP A 196 4.01 13.98 -0.04
CA TRP A 196 3.07 14.17 -1.15
C TRP A 196 3.78 14.09 -2.50
N ALA A 197 3.21 13.31 -3.42
CA ALA A 197 3.74 13.05 -4.76
C ALA A 197 5.13 12.37 -4.80
N ARG A 198 5.56 11.76 -3.70
CA ARG A 198 6.82 11.02 -3.59
C ARG A 198 6.72 9.97 -2.47
N GLU A 199 5.76 9.09 -2.57
CA GLU A 199 5.45 8.07 -1.59
C GLU A 199 6.38 6.85 -1.71
N MET A 200 6.47 6.05 -0.66
CA MET A 200 7.03 4.69 -0.63
C MET A 200 8.50 4.55 -0.99
N GLY A 201 9.31 5.57 -0.70
CA GLY A 201 10.77 5.49 -0.81
C GLY A 201 11.33 4.50 0.21
N ARG A 202 11.94 3.39 -0.25
CA ARG A 202 12.53 2.37 0.62
C ARG A 202 13.80 2.88 1.31
N THR A 203 13.89 2.66 2.64
CA THR A 203 15.05 2.96 3.45
C THR A 203 15.46 1.73 4.27
N ASP A 204 16.69 1.28 4.10
CA ASP A 204 17.27 0.12 4.79
C ASP A 204 18.26 0.60 5.85
N VAL A 205 18.06 0.17 7.12
CA VAL A 205 18.95 0.49 8.23
C VAL A 205 19.44 -0.79 8.88
N ARG A 206 20.76 -1.02 8.87
CA ARG A 206 21.35 -2.12 9.65
C ARG A 206 21.18 -1.83 11.14
N LEU A 207 20.57 -2.76 11.87
CA LEU A 207 20.35 -2.61 13.30
C LEU A 207 21.65 -2.74 14.09
N VAL A 208 21.87 -1.79 15.00
CA VAL A 208 22.91 -1.78 16.03
C VAL A 208 22.23 -1.35 17.33
N PRO A 209 22.88 -1.51 18.51
CA PRO A 209 22.26 -1.08 19.76
C PRO A 209 21.65 0.32 19.69
N GLY A 210 20.37 0.41 20.00
CA GLY A 210 19.57 1.63 19.91
C GLY A 210 18.17 1.36 19.35
N LYS A 211 17.44 2.43 19.13
CA LYS A 211 16.03 2.40 18.75
C LYS A 211 15.81 3.08 17.40
N TYR A 212 15.07 2.44 16.51
CA TYR A 212 14.71 2.89 15.17
C TYR A 212 13.19 2.92 15.07
N VAL A 213 12.62 4.07 14.70
CA VAL A 213 11.19 4.31 14.74
C VAL A 213 10.68 4.71 13.36
N ASN A 214 9.56 4.13 12.96
CA ASN A 214 8.69 4.51 11.84
C ASN A 214 7.33 4.90 12.43
N ALA A 215 6.89 6.15 12.28
CA ALA A 215 5.67 6.58 12.94
C ALA A 215 4.98 7.75 12.22
N SER A 216 3.66 7.78 12.24
CA SER A 216 2.90 8.90 11.70
C SER A 216 2.32 9.80 12.80
N TYR A 217 2.17 11.08 12.46
CA TYR A 217 1.68 12.14 13.35
C TYR A 217 0.66 13.05 12.66
N THR A 218 0.14 12.62 11.53
CA THR A 218 -0.70 13.45 10.65
C THR A 218 -2.19 13.15 10.75
N GLY A 219 -2.59 12.33 11.72
CA GLY A 219 -3.97 11.85 11.89
C GLY A 219 -4.36 10.77 10.87
N THR A 220 -3.41 10.36 10.02
CA THR A 220 -3.54 9.32 9.01
C THR A 220 -2.35 8.37 9.06
N SER A 221 -2.42 7.26 8.30
CA SER A 221 -1.27 6.35 8.13
C SER A 221 -0.08 6.99 7.38
N SER A 222 -0.28 8.15 6.77
CA SER A 222 0.75 9.05 6.22
C SER A 222 1.46 8.59 4.93
N SER A 223 1.67 9.55 4.03
CA SER A 223 2.57 9.40 2.88
C SER A 223 4.05 9.58 3.26
N ARG A 224 4.32 9.97 4.49
CA ARG A 224 5.68 10.22 4.99
C ARG A 224 6.30 8.95 5.53
N ASP A 225 5.51 8.18 6.25
CA ASP A 225 5.89 6.93 6.91
C ASP A 225 4.74 5.94 6.75
N ASN A 226 4.91 4.89 5.95
CA ASN A 226 3.86 3.88 5.75
C ASN A 226 3.90 2.86 6.89
N PRO A 227 2.76 2.33 7.38
CA PRO A 227 2.72 1.34 8.45
C PRO A 227 3.32 -0.02 8.07
N PHE A 228 3.54 -0.29 6.78
CA PHE A 228 4.23 -1.49 6.34
C PHE A 228 5.74 -1.35 6.54
N VAL A 229 6.34 -2.29 7.28
CA VAL A 229 7.78 -2.37 7.53
C VAL A 229 8.29 -3.79 7.35
N MET A 230 9.59 -3.95 7.12
CA MET A 230 10.23 -5.26 6.96
C MET A 230 11.46 -5.38 7.86
N LEU A 231 11.77 -6.62 8.24
CA LEU A 231 13.01 -6.97 8.91
C LEU A 231 13.66 -8.12 8.13
N GLY A 232 14.80 -7.89 7.51
CA GLY A 232 15.52 -8.91 6.75
C GLY A 232 16.90 -9.20 7.35
N LYS A 233 17.49 -10.35 7.03
CA LYS A 233 18.91 -10.58 7.27
C LYS A 233 19.75 -9.72 6.31
N GLU A 234 21.01 -9.42 6.67
CA GLU A 234 21.86 -8.49 5.91
C GLU A 234 22.03 -8.85 4.42
N HIS A 235 21.97 -10.13 4.09
CA HIS A 235 22.14 -10.59 2.70
C HIS A 235 20.84 -11.00 2.01
N THR A 236 19.69 -10.66 2.58
CA THR A 236 18.40 -10.95 1.96
C THR A 236 18.22 -10.11 0.68
N THR A 237 17.83 -10.81 -0.39
CA THR A 237 17.52 -10.23 -1.71
C THR A 237 16.04 -10.41 -2.05
N GLU A 238 15.66 -10.06 -3.26
CA GLU A 238 14.29 -10.34 -3.74
C GLU A 238 13.98 -11.83 -3.79
N ASP A 239 14.98 -12.69 -4.07
CA ASP A 239 14.78 -14.10 -4.36
C ASP A 239 15.50 -15.06 -3.40
N ALA A 240 16.10 -14.56 -2.33
CA ALA A 240 16.84 -15.38 -1.35
C ALA A 240 16.99 -14.68 -0.01
N GLY A 241 17.09 -15.47 1.05
CA GLY A 241 17.33 -15.00 2.40
C GLY A 241 16.07 -14.90 3.25
N GLU A 242 16.26 -14.77 4.56
CA GLU A 242 15.19 -14.72 5.54
C GLU A 242 14.71 -13.29 5.77
N CYS A 243 13.40 -13.11 5.82
CA CYS A 243 12.80 -11.81 6.12
C CYS A 243 11.41 -11.94 6.73
N PHE A 244 11.04 -10.90 7.46
CA PHE A 244 9.72 -10.69 8.05
C PHE A 244 9.07 -9.48 7.42
N GLY A 245 7.75 -9.50 7.24
CA GLY A 245 6.94 -8.36 6.89
C GLY A 245 5.91 -8.09 7.97
N PHE A 246 5.72 -6.82 8.31
CA PHE A 246 4.74 -6.34 9.31
C PHE A 246 3.87 -5.26 8.71
N ASN A 247 2.58 -5.27 9.03
CA ASN A 247 1.63 -4.23 8.63
C ASN A 247 0.59 -4.04 9.72
N LEU A 248 -0.12 -2.91 9.70
CA LEU A 248 -1.17 -2.59 10.67
C LEU A 248 -2.50 -2.30 9.95
N ILE A 249 -3.58 -2.89 10.43
CA ILE A 249 -4.94 -2.61 9.89
C ILE A 249 -5.50 -1.38 10.60
N TYR A 250 -4.91 -0.22 10.31
CA TYR A 250 -5.27 1.04 10.94
C TYR A 250 -4.96 2.24 10.04
N SER A 251 -5.88 3.20 9.97
CA SER A 251 -5.75 4.38 9.10
C SER A 251 -5.39 5.67 9.85
N GLY A 252 -5.09 5.56 11.14
CA GLY A 252 -4.67 6.68 11.99
C GLY A 252 -3.16 6.73 12.24
N ASN A 253 -2.76 7.47 13.27
CA ASN A 253 -1.37 7.57 13.69
C ASN A 253 -0.86 6.20 14.17
N HIS A 254 0.11 5.64 13.48
CA HIS A 254 0.74 4.35 13.76
C HIS A 254 2.16 4.51 14.30
N TYR A 255 2.70 3.45 14.87
CA TYR A 255 4.04 3.37 15.43
C TYR A 255 4.61 1.97 15.25
N GLU A 256 5.71 1.85 14.55
CA GLU A 256 6.56 0.67 14.48
C GLU A 256 7.96 1.03 14.98
N ALA A 257 8.52 0.19 15.83
CA ALA A 257 9.88 0.37 16.30
C ALA A 257 10.66 -0.94 16.27
N ALA A 258 11.95 -0.82 15.94
CA ALA A 258 12.94 -1.88 16.09
C ALA A 258 13.98 -1.42 17.11
N GLU A 259 14.14 -2.14 18.20
CA GLU A 259 15.11 -1.85 19.26
C GLU A 259 16.07 -2.99 19.44
N VAL A 260 17.37 -2.68 19.46
CA VAL A 260 18.42 -3.61 19.89
C VAL A 260 18.82 -3.26 21.32
N GLY A 261 18.45 -4.13 22.25
CA GLY A 261 18.71 -3.94 23.68
C GLY A 261 20.16 -4.21 24.09
N SER A 262 20.43 -4.06 25.39
CA SER A 262 21.77 -4.19 26.00
C SER A 262 22.40 -5.56 25.77
N PHE A 263 21.59 -6.60 25.68
CA PHE A 263 22.04 -8.00 25.47
C PHE A 263 21.99 -8.42 23.99
N GLY A 264 21.78 -7.46 23.06
CA GLY A 264 21.77 -7.71 21.62
C GLY A 264 20.47 -8.26 21.06
N LYS A 265 19.50 -8.62 21.90
CA LYS A 265 18.20 -9.08 21.46
C LYS A 265 17.45 -7.93 20.75
N VAL A 266 16.65 -8.30 19.75
CA VAL A 266 15.93 -7.35 18.91
C VAL A 266 14.44 -7.41 19.22
N ARG A 267 13.86 -6.27 19.58
CA ARG A 267 12.42 -6.12 19.77
C ARG A 267 11.78 -5.35 18.63
N ILE A 268 10.74 -5.90 18.03
CA ILE A 268 9.85 -5.20 17.09
C ILE A 268 8.53 -4.98 17.79
N VAL A 269 8.00 -3.75 17.71
CA VAL A 269 6.63 -3.44 18.16
C VAL A 269 5.88 -2.74 17.02
N SER A 270 4.56 -2.96 16.95
CA SER A 270 3.65 -2.25 16.02
C SER A 270 2.31 -1.99 16.68
N GLY A 271 1.75 -0.80 16.48
CA GLY A 271 0.47 -0.41 17.03
C GLY A 271 0.12 1.06 16.83
N ILE A 272 -0.80 1.59 17.65
CA ILE A 272 -1.15 3.01 17.67
C ILE A 272 0.03 3.80 18.22
N ASN A 273 0.30 4.96 17.61
CA ASN A 273 1.35 5.87 18.09
C ASN A 273 1.02 6.39 19.50
N PRO A 274 1.85 6.09 20.51
CA PRO A 274 1.60 6.52 21.89
C PRO A 274 1.80 8.02 22.11
N GLN A 275 2.46 8.72 21.19
CA GLN A 275 2.63 10.16 21.32
C GLN A 275 1.29 10.87 21.15
N SER A 276 0.93 11.68 22.13
CA SER A 276 -0.34 12.40 22.19
C SER A 276 -1.58 11.47 22.21
N PHE A 277 -1.38 10.21 22.58
CA PHE A 277 -2.44 9.25 22.84
C PHE A 277 -2.59 9.04 24.35
N CYS A 278 -3.81 9.17 24.84
CA CYS A 278 -4.18 8.80 26.19
C CYS A 278 -5.68 8.49 26.20
N PHE A 279 -6.01 7.23 26.43
CA PHE A 279 -7.40 6.79 26.42
C PHE A 279 -7.86 6.46 27.86
N THR A 280 -8.94 7.12 28.29
CA THR A 280 -9.47 6.94 29.65
C THR A 280 -10.50 5.83 29.65
N LEU A 281 -10.28 4.83 30.49
CA LEU A 281 -11.20 3.71 30.71
C LEU A 281 -11.84 3.81 32.10
N GLU A 282 -13.13 3.98 32.13
CA GLU A 282 -13.93 3.82 33.35
C GLU A 282 -13.98 2.33 33.75
N SER A 283 -14.34 2.03 35.00
CA SER A 283 -14.51 0.64 35.44
C SER A 283 -15.55 -0.10 34.59
N GLY A 284 -15.17 -1.25 34.04
CA GLY A 284 -15.96 -2.08 33.14
C GLY A 284 -15.80 -1.71 31.65
N GLU A 285 -15.09 -0.63 31.30
CA GLU A 285 -14.80 -0.31 29.90
C GLU A 285 -13.59 -1.09 29.37
N SER A 286 -13.53 -1.22 28.06
CA SER A 286 -12.41 -1.88 27.38
C SER A 286 -11.91 -1.05 26.20
N PHE A 287 -10.68 -1.33 25.77
CA PHE A 287 -10.06 -0.78 24.58
C PHE A 287 -9.48 -1.89 23.70
N GLU A 288 -9.83 -1.86 22.42
CA GLU A 288 -9.29 -2.79 21.42
C GLU A 288 -8.17 -2.11 20.61
N ALA A 289 -6.97 -2.71 20.58
CA ALA A 289 -5.91 -2.29 19.68
C ALA A 289 -6.20 -2.77 18.25
N PRO A 290 -5.75 -2.04 17.21
CA PRO A 290 -5.86 -2.50 15.83
C PRO A 290 -5.20 -3.87 15.62
N GLU A 291 -5.62 -4.58 14.59
CA GLU A 291 -5.01 -5.84 14.21
C GLU A 291 -3.70 -5.61 13.45
N ALA A 292 -2.59 -6.19 13.93
CA ALA A 292 -1.31 -6.23 13.26
C ALA A 292 -1.18 -7.52 12.45
N VAL A 293 -0.51 -7.43 11.31
CA VAL A 293 -0.27 -8.54 10.38
C VAL A 293 1.21 -8.84 10.33
N MET A 294 1.61 -10.10 10.49
CA MET A 294 3.00 -10.52 10.34
C MET A 294 3.13 -11.75 9.46
N THR A 295 4.21 -11.80 8.68
CA THR A 295 4.59 -12.94 7.86
C THR A 295 6.09 -13.14 7.87
N TYR A 296 6.53 -14.36 7.62
CA TYR A 296 7.93 -14.74 7.46
C TYR A 296 8.13 -15.45 6.12
N ALA A 297 9.27 -15.22 5.49
CA ALA A 297 9.71 -15.95 4.32
C ALA A 297 11.20 -16.27 4.41
N SER A 298 11.59 -17.43 3.88
CA SER A 298 12.98 -17.88 3.78
C SER A 298 13.58 -17.69 2.41
N ASP A 299 12.77 -17.30 1.44
CA ASP A 299 13.10 -17.25 0.01
C ASP A 299 13.06 -15.81 -0.55
N GLY A 300 13.38 -14.84 0.30
CA GLY A 300 13.55 -13.44 -0.07
C GLY A 300 12.27 -12.60 -0.02
N TYR A 301 12.44 -11.32 -0.37
CA TYR A 301 11.37 -10.34 -0.26
C TYR A 301 10.20 -10.59 -1.22
N ASN A 302 10.40 -11.23 -2.38
CA ASN A 302 9.30 -11.59 -3.28
C ASN A 302 8.35 -12.61 -2.60
N ALA A 303 8.88 -13.64 -1.97
CA ALA A 303 8.08 -14.63 -1.26
C ALA A 303 7.29 -14.00 -0.10
N MET A 304 7.95 -13.18 0.71
CA MET A 304 7.30 -12.41 1.79
C MET A 304 6.18 -11.52 1.26
N SER A 305 6.43 -10.77 0.18
CA SER A 305 5.42 -9.91 -0.44
C SER A 305 4.24 -10.72 -0.99
N GLN A 306 4.48 -11.88 -1.58
CA GLN A 306 3.42 -12.75 -2.11
C GLN A 306 2.52 -13.30 -1.00
N ASN A 307 3.07 -13.61 0.18
CA ASN A 307 2.27 -13.95 1.36
C ASN A 307 1.34 -12.79 1.72
N MET A 308 1.91 -11.59 1.87
CA MET A 308 1.14 -10.37 2.17
C MET A 308 0.09 -10.06 1.10
N HIS A 309 0.45 -10.16 -0.19
CA HIS A 309 -0.48 -9.94 -1.31
C HIS A 309 -1.67 -10.91 -1.29
N ARG A 310 -1.41 -12.19 -1.00
CA ARG A 310 -2.44 -13.21 -0.89
C ARG A 310 -3.37 -12.88 0.28
N PHE A 311 -2.80 -12.55 1.43
CA PHE A 311 -3.56 -12.16 2.60
C PHE A 311 -4.44 -10.92 2.32
N VAL A 312 -3.89 -9.86 1.70
CA VAL A 312 -4.66 -8.66 1.36
C VAL A 312 -5.81 -8.98 0.42
N ARG A 313 -5.58 -9.79 -0.63
CA ARG A 313 -6.64 -10.17 -1.58
C ARG A 313 -7.73 -11.04 -0.97
N GLU A 314 -7.36 -11.99 -0.10
CA GLU A 314 -8.32 -12.99 0.39
C GLU A 314 -8.97 -12.60 1.73
N HIS A 315 -8.27 -11.81 2.57
CA HIS A 315 -8.69 -11.57 3.95
C HIS A 315 -8.80 -10.08 4.35
N ILE A 316 -8.49 -9.14 3.46
CA ILE A 316 -8.68 -7.70 3.68
C ILE A 316 -9.72 -7.13 2.73
N VAL A 317 -9.51 -7.22 1.41
CA VAL A 317 -10.43 -6.71 0.39
C VAL A 317 -11.69 -7.55 0.34
N ARG A 318 -12.87 -6.90 0.36
CA ARG A 318 -14.18 -7.53 0.53
C ARG A 318 -15.16 -7.18 -0.58
N GLY A 319 -16.31 -7.90 -0.59
CA GLY A 319 -17.48 -7.59 -1.40
C GLY A 319 -17.29 -7.86 -2.89
N THR A 320 -18.18 -7.29 -3.69
CA THR A 320 -18.28 -7.50 -5.14
C THR A 320 -16.93 -7.29 -5.86
N TRP A 321 -16.14 -6.32 -5.39
CA TRP A 321 -14.90 -5.93 -6.05
C TRP A 321 -13.66 -6.73 -5.61
N LYS A 322 -13.77 -7.68 -4.70
CA LYS A 322 -12.66 -8.56 -4.28
C LYS A 322 -12.00 -9.27 -5.48
N LYS A 323 -12.82 -9.88 -6.35
CA LYS A 323 -12.35 -10.68 -7.51
C LYS A 323 -12.71 -10.07 -8.87
N LYS A 324 -13.60 -9.08 -8.90
CA LYS A 324 -14.05 -8.46 -10.14
C LYS A 324 -12.94 -7.60 -10.74
N GLU A 325 -12.69 -7.76 -12.03
CA GLU A 325 -11.75 -6.93 -12.78
C GLU A 325 -12.17 -5.45 -12.74
N ARG A 326 -11.20 -4.56 -12.53
CA ARG A 326 -11.43 -3.12 -12.53
C ARG A 326 -11.57 -2.60 -13.96
N PRO A 327 -12.52 -1.70 -14.21
CA PRO A 327 -12.66 -1.07 -15.52
C PRO A 327 -11.50 -0.12 -15.82
N VAL A 328 -11.20 0.06 -17.11
CA VAL A 328 -10.31 1.15 -17.55
C VAL A 328 -11.07 2.47 -17.43
N LEU A 329 -10.58 3.38 -16.62
CA LEU A 329 -11.26 4.65 -16.36
C LEU A 329 -10.60 5.84 -17.07
N LEU A 330 -11.38 6.91 -17.24
CA LEU A 330 -10.91 8.24 -17.60
C LEU A 330 -11.38 9.24 -16.53
N ASN A 331 -10.43 9.83 -15.82
CA ASN A 331 -10.67 10.87 -14.82
C ASN A 331 -10.57 12.26 -15.47
N SER A 332 -11.46 13.17 -15.08
CA SER A 332 -11.52 14.52 -15.67
C SER A 332 -10.55 15.52 -15.01
N TRP A 333 -9.87 15.20 -13.90
CA TRP A 333 -9.10 16.18 -13.14
C TRP A 333 -8.00 16.83 -13.98
N GLU A 334 -6.99 16.09 -14.38
CA GLU A 334 -5.89 16.66 -15.18
C GLU A 334 -6.33 17.10 -16.60
N ALA A 335 -7.51 16.66 -17.05
CA ALA A 335 -8.05 17.10 -18.34
C ALA A 335 -8.70 18.49 -18.29
N ALA A 336 -9.26 18.91 -17.14
CA ALA A 336 -10.09 20.11 -17.08
C ALA A 336 -10.01 20.88 -15.75
N TYR A 337 -9.46 20.27 -14.69
CA TYR A 337 -9.50 20.83 -13.33
C TYR A 337 -10.90 21.29 -12.94
N PHE A 338 -11.05 22.50 -12.35
CA PHE A 338 -12.35 23.09 -11.99
C PHE A 338 -13.17 23.62 -13.19
N ASP A 339 -12.57 23.70 -14.39
CA ASP A 339 -13.23 24.24 -15.58
C ASP A 339 -14.05 23.17 -16.31
N ILE A 340 -15.00 22.60 -15.59
CA ILE A 340 -15.92 21.57 -16.07
C ILE A 340 -17.32 22.15 -16.34
N ASN A 341 -17.98 21.59 -17.33
CA ASN A 341 -19.41 21.73 -17.59
C ASN A 341 -19.89 20.51 -18.38
N GLU A 342 -21.21 20.32 -18.45
CA GLU A 342 -21.84 19.18 -19.12
C GLU A 342 -21.29 18.96 -20.54
N ARG A 343 -21.16 20.02 -21.36
CA ARG A 343 -20.66 19.90 -22.73
C ARG A 343 -19.22 19.36 -22.77
N LYS A 344 -18.31 19.90 -21.94
CA LYS A 344 -16.91 19.49 -21.92
C LYS A 344 -16.78 18.03 -21.43
N LEU A 345 -17.50 17.68 -20.36
CA LEU A 345 -17.51 16.34 -19.82
C LEU A 345 -18.01 15.32 -20.85
N LEU A 346 -19.09 15.61 -21.55
CA LEU A 346 -19.62 14.75 -22.61
C LEU A 346 -18.68 14.62 -23.81
N SER A 347 -17.98 15.70 -24.18
CA SER A 347 -16.98 15.63 -25.25
C SER A 347 -15.82 14.74 -24.89
N LEU A 348 -15.32 14.89 -23.66
CA LEU A 348 -14.24 14.07 -23.11
C LEU A 348 -14.65 12.58 -23.00
N ALA A 349 -15.85 12.32 -22.50
CA ALA A 349 -16.40 10.98 -22.41
C ALA A 349 -16.56 10.31 -23.78
N LYS A 350 -17.04 11.02 -24.80
CA LYS A 350 -17.16 10.48 -26.17
C LYS A 350 -15.80 10.11 -26.75
N ALA A 351 -14.79 10.99 -26.61
CA ALA A 351 -13.43 10.71 -27.05
C ALA A 351 -12.83 9.49 -26.28
N GLY A 352 -13.06 9.41 -24.97
CA GLY A 352 -12.67 8.25 -24.16
C GLY A 352 -13.34 6.95 -24.61
N LYS A 353 -14.64 6.99 -24.89
CA LYS A 353 -15.37 5.81 -25.39
C LYS A 353 -14.83 5.29 -26.72
N GLU A 354 -14.50 6.19 -27.64
CA GLU A 354 -13.91 5.84 -28.94
C GLU A 354 -12.55 5.14 -28.77
N ALA A 355 -11.80 5.51 -27.72
CA ALA A 355 -10.54 4.86 -27.35
C ALA A 355 -10.72 3.52 -26.60
N GLY A 356 -11.93 3.24 -26.09
CA GLY A 356 -12.25 2.00 -25.39
C GLY A 356 -12.33 2.11 -23.86
N ILE A 357 -12.37 3.32 -23.30
CA ILE A 357 -12.63 3.58 -21.87
C ILE A 357 -13.98 2.98 -21.46
N GLU A 358 -14.05 2.44 -20.26
CA GLU A 358 -15.22 1.76 -19.69
C GLU A 358 -15.95 2.59 -18.64
N LEU A 359 -15.21 3.42 -17.88
CA LEU A 359 -15.72 4.23 -16.78
C LEU A 359 -15.26 5.68 -16.94
N PHE A 360 -16.18 6.63 -16.84
CA PHE A 360 -15.88 8.05 -16.81
C PHE A 360 -16.07 8.61 -15.39
N VAL A 361 -15.03 9.22 -14.84
CA VAL A 361 -15.03 9.80 -13.49
C VAL A 361 -15.02 11.32 -13.59
N MET A 362 -16.07 11.96 -13.07
CA MET A 362 -16.15 13.40 -12.87
C MET A 362 -15.49 13.74 -11.53
N ASP A 363 -14.32 14.36 -11.56
CA ASP A 363 -13.54 14.76 -10.39
C ASP A 363 -14.05 16.07 -9.77
N ASP A 364 -13.28 16.74 -8.90
CA ASP A 364 -13.66 17.93 -8.14
C ASP A 364 -14.21 19.06 -9.04
N GLY A 365 -15.10 19.88 -8.49
CA GLY A 365 -15.64 21.08 -9.15
C GLY A 365 -17.10 21.00 -9.62
N TRP A 366 -17.83 19.90 -9.34
CA TRP A 366 -19.18 19.68 -9.84
C TRP A 366 -20.30 20.32 -8.97
N PHE A 367 -20.01 20.69 -7.72
CA PHE A 367 -21.00 21.10 -6.71
C PHE A 367 -20.95 22.59 -6.37
N ALA A 368 -22.06 23.13 -5.88
CA ALA A 368 -22.25 24.48 -5.35
C ALA A 368 -21.52 25.58 -6.18
N LYS A 369 -20.65 26.36 -5.55
CA LYS A 369 -19.81 27.38 -6.20
C LYS A 369 -18.34 26.93 -6.29
N ARG A 370 -18.10 25.63 -6.42
CA ARG A 370 -16.76 25.02 -6.47
C ARG A 370 -16.06 25.32 -7.80
N ASP A 371 -15.56 26.54 -7.95
CA ASP A 371 -14.79 27.00 -9.11
C ASP A 371 -13.27 27.05 -8.81
N ASN A 372 -12.90 26.81 -7.58
CA ASN A 372 -11.54 26.68 -7.07
C ASN A 372 -11.58 25.97 -5.71
N ASP A 373 -10.43 25.74 -5.09
CA ASP A 373 -10.29 25.01 -3.84
C ASP A 373 -10.57 25.82 -2.55
N THR A 374 -10.92 27.14 -2.67
CA THR A 374 -11.10 27.99 -1.51
C THR A 374 -12.52 27.99 -0.95
N ARG A 375 -13.47 27.37 -1.63
CA ARG A 375 -14.91 27.46 -1.29
C ARG A 375 -15.72 26.20 -1.56
N SER A 376 -16.88 26.15 -0.93
CA SER A 376 -17.99 25.21 -1.17
C SER A 376 -17.74 23.77 -0.80
N LEU A 377 -16.56 23.39 -0.31
CA LEU A 377 -16.37 22.04 0.21
C LEU A 377 -17.27 21.84 1.44
N GLY A 378 -18.08 20.80 1.46
CA GLY A 378 -19.16 20.55 2.41
C GLY A 378 -20.58 20.76 1.83
N ASP A 379 -20.71 21.50 0.72
CA ASP A 379 -22.00 21.84 0.10
C ASP A 379 -22.23 20.96 -1.15
N TRP A 380 -22.69 19.73 -0.97
CA TRP A 380 -22.76 18.68 -2.00
C TRP A 380 -23.97 18.79 -2.95
N GLN A 381 -24.43 20.00 -3.28
CA GLN A 381 -25.49 20.23 -4.26
C GLN A 381 -24.88 20.44 -5.65
N PRO A 382 -25.35 19.73 -6.70
CA PRO A 382 -24.84 19.94 -8.06
C PRO A 382 -24.97 21.40 -8.50
N ASN A 383 -23.93 21.95 -9.11
CA ASN A 383 -23.96 23.29 -9.65
C ASN A 383 -24.87 23.37 -10.91
N PRO A 384 -26.01 24.06 -10.88
CA PRO A 384 -26.98 24.07 -12.01
C PRO A 384 -26.45 24.74 -13.27
N LYS A 385 -25.42 25.60 -13.19
CA LYS A 385 -24.77 26.19 -14.36
C LYS A 385 -23.83 25.23 -15.06
N LYS A 386 -23.11 24.41 -14.26
CA LYS A 386 -22.20 23.41 -14.78
C LYS A 386 -22.94 22.15 -15.22
N LEU A 387 -23.94 21.74 -14.46
CA LEU A 387 -24.74 20.52 -14.64
C LEU A 387 -26.24 20.86 -14.61
N PRO A 388 -26.84 21.36 -15.75
CA PRO A 388 -28.25 21.77 -15.77
C PRO A 388 -29.24 20.65 -15.43
N GLY A 389 -28.89 19.41 -15.71
CA GLY A 389 -29.68 18.21 -15.36
C GLY A 389 -29.33 17.57 -14.03
N GLY A 390 -28.45 18.20 -13.23
CA GLY A 390 -27.91 17.64 -12.01
C GLY A 390 -27.04 16.40 -12.25
N LEU A 391 -26.74 15.64 -11.18
CA LEU A 391 -25.97 14.39 -11.30
C LEU A 391 -26.69 13.35 -12.15
N LYS A 392 -28.01 13.22 -12.01
CA LYS A 392 -28.79 12.30 -12.83
C LYS A 392 -28.67 12.60 -14.33
N GLY A 393 -28.77 13.88 -14.71
CA GLY A 393 -28.73 14.29 -16.13
C GLY A 393 -27.39 13.97 -16.79
N ILE A 394 -26.27 14.19 -16.11
CA ILE A 394 -24.94 13.85 -16.66
C ILE A 394 -24.70 12.32 -16.64
N ALA A 395 -25.09 11.62 -15.58
CA ALA A 395 -24.97 10.17 -15.49
C ALA A 395 -25.74 9.47 -16.61
N ASP A 396 -27.01 9.82 -16.82
CA ASP A 396 -27.85 9.26 -17.88
C ASP A 396 -27.21 9.44 -19.27
N LYS A 397 -26.62 10.61 -19.53
CA LYS A 397 -25.94 10.92 -20.80
C LYS A 397 -24.64 10.13 -20.97
N ILE A 398 -23.87 9.93 -19.91
CA ILE A 398 -22.66 9.09 -19.93
C ILE A 398 -23.03 7.62 -20.15
N ARG A 399 -24.07 7.14 -19.46
CA ARG A 399 -24.63 5.79 -19.67
C ARG A 399 -25.12 5.59 -21.11
N ALA A 400 -25.76 6.59 -21.71
CA ALA A 400 -26.21 6.53 -23.10
C ALA A 400 -25.05 6.45 -24.11
N ILE A 401 -23.86 6.92 -23.77
CA ILE A 401 -22.62 6.73 -24.54
C ILE A 401 -22.08 5.27 -24.36
N GLY A 402 -22.59 4.53 -23.39
CA GLY A 402 -22.18 3.16 -23.06
C GLY A 402 -20.96 3.08 -22.13
N MET A 403 -20.84 4.00 -21.20
CA MET A 403 -19.81 4.05 -20.17
C MET A 403 -20.46 4.07 -18.79
N ASP A 404 -19.77 3.53 -17.81
CA ASP A 404 -20.11 3.68 -16.41
C ASP A 404 -19.79 5.11 -15.95
N PHE A 405 -20.44 5.58 -14.87
CA PHE A 405 -20.26 6.92 -14.34
C PHE A 405 -19.79 6.90 -12.90
N GLY A 406 -18.76 7.69 -12.61
CA GLY A 406 -18.20 7.88 -11.29
C GLY A 406 -18.06 9.34 -10.91
N ILE A 407 -17.94 9.58 -9.60
CA ILE A 407 -17.76 10.93 -9.02
C ILE A 407 -16.65 10.96 -7.98
N TRP A 408 -16.13 12.16 -7.75
CA TRP A 408 -15.24 12.51 -6.66
C TRP A 408 -16.01 13.14 -5.50
N VAL A 409 -15.65 12.82 -4.27
CA VAL A 409 -16.13 13.45 -3.04
C VAL A 409 -15.01 13.60 -2.02
N GLU A 410 -15.10 14.60 -1.14
CA GLU A 410 -14.20 14.82 0.00
C GLU A 410 -15.01 15.18 1.25
N PRO A 411 -15.79 14.24 1.80
CA PRO A 411 -16.82 14.56 2.78
C PRO A 411 -16.31 14.77 4.22
N GLU A 412 -15.04 14.49 4.49
CA GLU A 412 -14.40 14.71 5.78
C GLU A 412 -13.92 16.15 5.98
N MET A 413 -13.92 16.95 4.90
CA MET A 413 -13.37 18.29 4.86
C MET A 413 -14.43 19.33 4.57
N VAL A 414 -14.20 20.56 5.04
CA VAL A 414 -15.08 21.69 4.80
C VAL A 414 -14.26 22.95 4.55
N ASN A 415 -14.73 23.83 3.65
CA ASN A 415 -14.18 25.17 3.52
C ASN A 415 -14.88 26.13 4.49
N VAL A 416 -14.17 27.12 4.98
CA VAL A 416 -14.76 28.21 5.76
C VAL A 416 -15.81 28.97 4.94
N ASP A 417 -15.58 29.14 3.63
CA ASP A 417 -16.58 29.67 2.68
C ASP A 417 -17.48 28.54 2.14
N SER A 418 -18.30 27.96 3.03
CA SER A 418 -19.34 27.00 2.70
C SER A 418 -20.60 27.26 3.55
N ASP A 419 -21.75 26.80 3.10
CA ASP A 419 -22.98 26.89 3.88
C ASP A 419 -22.94 25.96 5.09
N LEU A 420 -22.30 24.80 4.95
CA LEU A 420 -22.10 23.87 6.06
C LEU A 420 -21.32 24.51 7.22
N TYR A 421 -20.17 25.13 6.94
CA TYR A 421 -19.38 25.78 7.99
C TYR A 421 -20.12 26.97 8.63
N ARG A 422 -20.83 27.76 7.85
CA ARG A 422 -21.63 28.87 8.37
C ARG A 422 -22.74 28.40 9.33
N SER A 423 -23.30 27.23 9.04
CA SER A 423 -24.38 26.65 9.86
C SER A 423 -23.84 25.94 11.10
N HIS A 424 -22.67 25.33 11.02
CA HIS A 424 -22.06 24.52 12.05
C HIS A 424 -20.57 24.81 12.23
N PRO A 425 -20.19 26.01 12.70
CA PRO A 425 -18.79 26.34 12.89
C PRO A 425 -18.10 25.52 14.00
N ASP A 426 -18.88 24.90 14.88
CA ASP A 426 -18.44 24.03 15.98
C ASP A 426 -18.18 22.57 15.53
N TRP A 427 -18.41 22.24 14.27
CA TRP A 427 -18.24 20.87 13.75
C TRP A 427 -16.81 20.56 13.25
N VAL A 428 -15.87 21.40 13.52
CA VAL A 428 -14.49 21.24 13.02
C VAL A 428 -13.50 20.96 14.16
N ILE A 429 -12.43 20.25 13.82
CA ILE A 429 -11.28 20.03 14.69
C ILE A 429 -10.48 21.32 14.72
N GLU A 430 -10.62 22.12 15.78
CA GLU A 430 -9.85 23.34 16.00
C GLU A 430 -9.93 23.79 17.47
N ILE A 431 -8.95 24.57 17.90
CA ILE A 431 -8.93 25.15 19.25
C ILE A 431 -9.59 26.53 19.19
N PRO A 432 -10.76 26.75 19.80
CA PRO A 432 -11.43 28.06 19.79
C PRO A 432 -10.52 29.17 20.31
N GLY A 433 -10.46 30.28 19.57
CA GLY A 433 -9.71 31.46 19.95
C GLY A 433 -8.19 31.39 19.73
N LYS A 434 -7.65 30.28 19.24
CA LYS A 434 -6.25 30.21 18.77
C LYS A 434 -6.17 30.40 17.24
N ALA A 435 -5.03 30.91 16.76
CA ALA A 435 -4.76 30.92 15.35
C ALA A 435 -4.72 29.49 14.83
N HIS A 436 -5.46 29.22 13.76
CA HIS A 436 -5.56 27.91 13.15
C HIS A 436 -4.41 27.68 12.14
N SER A 437 -3.85 26.47 12.13
CA SER A 437 -2.91 26.06 11.08
C SER A 437 -3.66 25.84 9.76
N GLU A 438 -3.20 26.45 8.68
CA GLU A 438 -3.86 26.36 7.38
C GLU A 438 -3.30 25.20 6.54
N GLY A 439 -4.17 24.52 5.81
CA GLY A 439 -3.82 23.47 4.85
C GLY A 439 -4.92 23.33 3.81
N ARG A 440 -4.60 23.51 2.51
CA ARG A 440 -5.55 23.38 1.38
C ARG A 440 -6.82 24.23 1.50
N ASN A 441 -6.82 25.33 2.27
CA ASN A 441 -8.00 26.14 2.57
C ASN A 441 -9.13 25.33 3.24
N GLN A 442 -8.83 24.24 3.93
CA GLN A 442 -9.78 23.29 4.48
C GLN A 442 -9.74 23.25 6.00
N ARG A 443 -10.87 22.90 6.60
CA ARG A 443 -11.03 22.44 7.98
C ARG A 443 -11.44 20.97 7.98
N ILE A 444 -11.02 20.25 9.02
CA ILE A 444 -11.39 18.85 9.22
C ILE A 444 -12.70 18.81 10.02
N LEU A 445 -13.71 18.13 9.51
CA LEU A 445 -14.94 17.88 10.28
C LEU A 445 -14.66 16.95 11.45
N ASP A 446 -15.25 17.25 12.60
CA ASP A 446 -15.04 16.50 13.85
C ASP A 446 -15.78 15.16 13.85
N LEU A 447 -15.16 14.12 13.28
CA LEU A 447 -15.74 12.77 13.27
C LEU A 447 -15.70 12.07 14.64
N THR A 448 -15.24 12.72 15.71
CA THR A 448 -15.48 12.22 17.07
C THR A 448 -16.95 12.37 17.46
N ARG A 449 -17.68 13.23 16.74
CA ARG A 449 -19.10 13.56 16.98
C ARG A 449 -20.02 12.68 16.13
N LYS A 450 -21.00 12.09 16.79
CA LYS A 450 -21.98 11.22 16.12
C LYS A 450 -22.87 12.01 15.15
N ASP A 451 -23.28 13.25 15.47
CA ASP A 451 -24.09 14.11 14.60
C ASP A 451 -23.36 14.48 13.29
N VAL A 452 -22.05 14.71 13.35
CA VAL A 452 -21.22 14.93 12.15
C VAL A 452 -21.11 13.65 11.30
N GLN A 453 -20.91 12.50 11.94
CA GLN A 453 -20.90 11.20 11.25
C GLN A 453 -22.25 10.95 10.55
N ASP A 454 -23.36 11.17 11.27
CA ASP A 454 -24.71 10.97 10.73
C ASP A 454 -24.97 11.91 9.54
N HIS A 455 -24.52 13.18 9.62
CA HIS A 455 -24.60 14.13 8.50
C HIS A 455 -23.85 13.63 7.26
N ILE A 456 -22.62 13.14 7.42
CA ILE A 456 -21.82 12.61 6.28
C ILE A 456 -22.53 11.39 5.66
N ILE A 457 -23.01 10.48 6.48
CA ILE A 457 -23.72 9.27 6.01
C ILE A 457 -24.97 9.66 5.22
N GLU A 458 -25.77 10.63 5.72
CA GLU A 458 -27.00 11.07 5.07
C GLU A 458 -26.70 11.85 3.78
N GLU A 459 -25.77 12.82 3.80
CA GLU A 459 -25.41 13.62 2.62
C GLU A 459 -24.81 12.75 1.50
N MET A 460 -23.82 11.88 1.82
CA MET A 460 -23.26 10.98 0.85
C MET A 460 -24.29 9.94 0.36
N GLY A 461 -25.13 9.45 1.27
CA GLY A 461 -26.25 8.58 0.92
C GLY A 461 -27.21 9.24 -0.10
N ARG A 462 -27.51 10.51 0.10
CA ARG A 462 -28.33 11.32 -0.82
C ARG A 462 -27.63 11.52 -2.18
N VAL A 463 -26.34 11.86 -2.16
CA VAL A 463 -25.56 12.07 -3.38
C VAL A 463 -25.49 10.77 -4.19
N PHE A 464 -25.11 9.66 -3.57
CA PHE A 464 -24.95 8.38 -4.27
C PHE A 464 -26.26 7.79 -4.78
N SER A 465 -27.39 8.08 -4.12
CA SER A 465 -28.72 7.66 -4.58
C SER A 465 -29.31 8.57 -5.67
N SER A 466 -28.73 9.75 -5.90
CA SER A 466 -29.29 10.76 -6.82
C SER A 466 -29.11 10.43 -8.31
N ALA A 467 -28.23 9.49 -8.65
CA ALA A 467 -27.89 9.10 -10.01
C ALA A 467 -27.38 7.65 -10.04
N ASP A 468 -27.25 7.06 -11.23
CA ASP A 468 -26.63 5.76 -11.43
C ASP A 468 -25.10 5.92 -11.37
N ILE A 469 -24.57 5.93 -10.13
CA ILE A 469 -23.16 6.06 -9.81
C ILE A 469 -22.58 4.67 -9.54
N SER A 470 -21.56 4.28 -10.27
CA SER A 470 -20.88 2.98 -10.14
C SER A 470 -19.47 3.08 -9.53
N TYR A 471 -18.96 4.30 -9.34
CA TYR A 471 -17.63 4.53 -8.79
C TYR A 471 -17.61 5.83 -7.97
N VAL A 472 -16.91 5.80 -6.86
CA VAL A 472 -16.67 6.97 -5.99
C VAL A 472 -15.20 7.05 -5.63
N LYS A 473 -14.55 8.16 -5.97
CA LYS A 473 -13.24 8.54 -5.44
C LYS A 473 -13.47 9.37 -4.18
N TRP A 474 -13.12 8.78 -3.02
CA TRP A 474 -13.23 9.42 -1.71
C TRP A 474 -11.87 9.99 -1.31
N ASP A 475 -11.78 11.30 -1.27
CA ASP A 475 -10.55 12.03 -1.01
C ASP A 475 -10.48 12.64 0.40
N MET A 476 -9.26 12.98 0.82
CA MET A 476 -8.94 13.70 2.03
C MET A 476 -7.63 14.48 1.81
N ASN A 477 -7.72 15.80 1.56
CA ASN A 477 -6.56 16.57 1.12
C ASN A 477 -5.87 17.37 2.24
N ARG A 478 -6.27 17.21 3.49
CA ARG A 478 -5.69 17.92 4.61
C ARG A 478 -5.24 16.99 5.72
N THR A 479 -3.98 17.08 6.11
CA THR A 479 -3.45 16.41 7.32
C THR A 479 -3.90 17.14 8.58
N PHE A 480 -3.92 16.41 9.70
CA PHE A 480 -4.31 16.96 10.99
C PHE A 480 -3.34 18.03 11.51
N SER A 481 -3.92 19.03 12.10
CA SER A 481 -3.31 19.98 13.01
C SER A 481 -4.34 20.37 14.08
N ASP A 482 -3.92 21.12 15.10
CA ASP A 482 -4.84 21.67 16.11
C ASP A 482 -5.76 20.61 16.70
N TYR A 483 -5.19 19.45 17.09
CA TYR A 483 -5.92 18.29 17.63
C TYR A 483 -6.78 18.70 18.86
N PHE A 484 -8.03 19.07 18.61
CA PHE A 484 -8.95 19.43 19.66
C PHE A 484 -10.40 19.27 19.18
N SER A 485 -11.19 18.52 19.92
CA SER A 485 -12.64 18.43 19.72
C SER A 485 -13.38 19.22 20.79
N GLN A 486 -14.25 20.11 20.36
CA GLN A 486 -15.10 20.88 21.27
C GLN A 486 -16.16 20.01 21.98
N SER A 487 -16.39 18.79 21.50
CA SER A 487 -17.34 17.83 22.08
C SER A 487 -16.74 16.91 23.13
N ILE A 488 -15.41 16.82 23.19
CA ILE A 488 -14.70 15.92 24.10
C ILE A 488 -14.21 16.71 25.32
N ARG A 489 -14.35 16.15 26.52
CA ARG A 489 -13.89 16.76 27.77
C ARG A 489 -12.37 17.01 27.74
N PRO A 490 -11.86 18.03 28.41
CA PRO A 490 -10.44 18.38 28.43
C PRO A 490 -9.52 17.21 28.81
N GLU A 491 -9.90 16.42 29.79
CA GLU A 491 -9.11 15.27 30.27
C GLU A 491 -9.07 14.08 29.29
N ARG A 492 -9.94 14.09 28.26
CA ARG A 492 -10.02 13.03 27.22
C ARG A 492 -9.55 13.50 25.84
N GLN A 493 -8.94 14.66 25.72
CA GLN A 493 -8.47 15.17 24.42
C GLN A 493 -7.38 14.29 23.77
N GLY A 494 -6.66 13.47 24.54
CA GLY A 494 -5.74 12.46 24.01
C GLY A 494 -6.42 11.34 23.20
N GLU A 495 -7.76 11.27 23.19
CA GLU A 495 -8.54 10.29 22.45
C GLU A 495 -8.96 10.79 21.05
N VAL A 496 -8.80 12.09 20.74
CA VAL A 496 -9.36 12.74 19.54
C VAL A 496 -8.92 12.04 18.26
N ALA A 497 -7.62 11.79 18.06
CA ALA A 497 -7.11 11.18 16.85
C ALA A 497 -7.70 9.78 16.63
N HIS A 498 -7.74 8.94 17.66
CA HIS A 498 -8.30 7.60 17.57
C HIS A 498 -9.82 7.64 17.33
N ARG A 499 -10.57 8.45 18.11
CA ARG A 499 -12.02 8.57 17.95
C ARG A 499 -12.44 9.09 16.59
N TYR A 500 -11.63 9.96 15.98
CA TYR A 500 -11.86 10.41 14.62
C TYR A 500 -11.83 9.24 13.64
N VAL A 501 -10.80 8.41 13.72
CA VAL A 501 -10.64 7.24 12.85
C VAL A 501 -11.80 6.25 13.03
N MET A 502 -12.25 6.06 14.28
CA MET A 502 -13.43 5.23 14.56
C MET A 502 -14.70 5.79 13.90
N GLY A 503 -14.87 7.12 13.95
CA GLY A 503 -15.98 7.81 13.27
C GLY A 503 -15.93 7.66 11.76
N LEU A 504 -14.72 7.77 11.16
CA LEU A 504 -14.49 7.52 9.74
C LEU A 504 -14.89 6.09 9.35
N TYR A 505 -14.43 5.10 10.11
CA TYR A 505 -14.76 3.69 9.85
C TYR A 505 -16.27 3.43 9.92
N ARG A 506 -16.97 4.08 10.86
CA ARG A 506 -18.43 4.01 10.91
C ARG A 506 -19.06 4.57 9.63
N CYS A 507 -18.64 5.73 9.17
CA CYS A 507 -19.14 6.34 7.92
C CYS A 507 -18.91 5.41 6.71
N MET A 508 -17.70 4.89 6.56
CA MET A 508 -17.37 3.99 5.46
C MET A 508 -18.15 2.68 5.53
N ARG A 509 -18.29 2.07 6.71
CA ARG A 509 -19.04 0.83 6.92
C ARG A 509 -20.49 1.00 6.50
N GLU A 510 -21.15 2.06 6.95
CA GLU A 510 -22.56 2.34 6.63
C GLU A 510 -22.76 2.60 5.13
N LEU A 511 -21.87 3.35 4.49
CA LEU A 511 -21.99 3.69 3.08
C LEU A 511 -21.65 2.51 2.17
N THR A 512 -20.60 1.76 2.45
CA THR A 512 -20.28 0.57 1.65
C THR A 512 -21.32 -0.54 1.79
N LYS A 513 -21.94 -0.67 2.97
CA LYS A 513 -23.08 -1.57 3.18
C LYS A 513 -24.33 -1.13 2.42
N ARG A 514 -24.59 0.19 2.36
CA ARG A 514 -25.74 0.76 1.64
C ARG A 514 -25.56 0.68 0.11
N PHE A 515 -24.30 0.76 -0.38
CA PHE A 515 -23.95 0.79 -1.79
C PHE A 515 -22.89 -0.26 -2.16
N PRO A 516 -23.20 -1.56 -2.03
CA PRO A 516 -22.21 -2.65 -2.17
C PRO A 516 -21.65 -2.81 -3.59
N ASP A 517 -22.33 -2.28 -4.61
CA ASP A 517 -21.93 -2.40 -6.01
C ASP A 517 -21.10 -1.21 -6.49
N ILE A 518 -21.03 -0.12 -5.72
CA ILE A 518 -20.15 1.01 -6.02
C ILE A 518 -18.70 0.60 -5.80
N LEU A 519 -17.86 0.86 -6.78
CA LEU A 519 -16.41 0.76 -6.64
C LEU A 519 -15.90 2.00 -5.92
N PHE A 520 -15.56 1.85 -4.65
CA PHE A 520 -14.93 2.92 -3.88
C PHE A 520 -13.41 2.90 -4.07
N GLU A 521 -12.84 4.07 -4.34
CA GLU A 521 -11.39 4.30 -4.35
C GLU A 521 -11.03 5.30 -3.26
N GLY A 522 -10.10 4.91 -2.38
CA GLY A 522 -9.53 5.81 -1.40
C GLY A 522 -8.50 6.75 -2.04
N CYS A 523 -8.53 8.01 -1.63
CA CYS A 523 -7.52 9.01 -1.93
C CYS A 523 -7.29 9.86 -0.67
N ALA A 524 -6.07 10.32 -0.47
CA ALA A 524 -5.76 11.29 0.58
C ALA A 524 -4.59 12.15 0.12
N ALA A 525 -4.82 13.08 -0.81
CA ALA A 525 -3.78 13.74 -1.56
C ALA A 525 -2.76 12.71 -2.08
N GLY A 526 -3.22 11.75 -2.85
CA GLY A 526 -2.46 10.56 -3.19
C GLY A 526 -2.48 9.52 -2.07
N GLY A 527 -1.32 8.97 -1.73
CA GLY A 527 -1.14 7.84 -0.81
C GLY A 527 -1.05 8.20 0.67
N ASN A 528 -1.52 9.37 1.13
CA ASN A 528 -1.39 9.76 2.54
C ASN A 528 -2.24 8.89 3.50
N ARG A 529 -3.07 8.00 2.96
CA ARG A 529 -3.86 7.03 3.72
C ARG A 529 -3.95 5.70 2.95
N PHE A 530 -2.77 5.21 2.51
CA PHE A 530 -2.65 3.93 1.84
C PHE A 530 -2.29 2.85 2.86
N ASP A 531 -3.30 2.18 3.39
CA ASP A 531 -3.17 1.22 4.48
C ASP A 531 -4.23 0.11 4.41
N LEU A 532 -4.06 -0.93 5.22
CA LEU A 532 -4.97 -2.07 5.27
C LEU A 532 -6.34 -1.72 5.87
N GLY A 533 -6.42 -0.71 6.74
CA GLY A 533 -7.69 -0.26 7.33
C GLY A 533 -8.62 0.31 6.26
N MET A 534 -8.10 1.15 5.37
CA MET A 534 -8.85 1.66 4.21
C MET A 534 -9.26 0.53 3.27
N LEU A 535 -8.37 -0.43 3.00
CA LEU A 535 -8.63 -1.55 2.09
C LEU A 535 -9.72 -2.51 2.60
N CYS A 536 -10.04 -2.48 3.90
CA CYS A 536 -11.20 -3.20 4.43
C CYS A 536 -12.54 -2.68 3.89
N TYR A 537 -12.58 -1.41 3.46
CA TYR A 537 -13.79 -0.76 2.95
C TYR A 537 -13.69 -0.40 1.47
N PHE A 538 -12.55 0.08 1.04
CA PHE A 538 -12.29 0.56 -0.32
C PHE A 538 -11.33 -0.39 -1.02
N PRO A 539 -11.77 -1.14 -2.03
CA PRO A 539 -11.00 -2.23 -2.64
C PRO A 539 -9.80 -1.75 -3.46
N GLN A 540 -9.59 -0.45 -3.59
CA GLN A 540 -8.45 0.17 -4.26
C GLN A 540 -8.17 1.57 -3.71
N ILE A 541 -6.92 2.02 -3.87
CA ILE A 541 -6.46 3.33 -3.39
C ILE A 541 -5.64 4.00 -4.50
N TRP A 542 -5.83 5.32 -4.64
CA TRP A 542 -4.99 6.19 -5.46
C TRP A 542 -3.61 6.31 -4.82
N ALA A 543 -2.61 5.73 -5.47
CA ALA A 543 -1.29 5.52 -4.87
C ALA A 543 -0.49 6.80 -4.69
N SER A 544 -0.64 7.76 -5.61
CA SER A 544 0.09 9.03 -5.62
C SER A 544 -0.53 10.01 -6.60
N ASP A 545 -0.56 11.29 -6.24
CA ASP A 545 -0.88 12.38 -7.17
C ASP A 545 0.21 12.61 -8.22
N ASP A 546 1.40 12.04 -8.02
CA ASP A 546 2.42 12.03 -9.08
C ASP A 546 2.07 10.98 -10.13
N THR A 547 1.79 11.46 -11.34
CA THR A 547 1.46 10.63 -12.51
C THR A 547 2.64 10.49 -13.48
N ASP A 548 3.81 11.03 -13.12
CA ASP A 548 5.03 10.83 -13.89
C ASP A 548 5.47 9.36 -13.89
N ALA A 549 5.67 8.78 -15.06
CA ALA A 549 5.93 7.35 -15.19
C ALA A 549 7.22 6.89 -14.48
N LEU A 550 8.26 7.73 -14.41
CA LEU A 550 9.48 7.37 -13.69
C LEU A 550 9.25 7.34 -12.19
N CYS A 551 8.60 8.37 -11.65
CA CYS A 551 8.25 8.43 -10.23
C CYS A 551 7.29 7.28 -9.86
N ARG A 552 6.28 7.02 -10.69
CA ARG A 552 5.33 5.92 -10.46
C ARG A 552 5.96 4.54 -10.50
N ALA A 553 6.97 4.32 -11.34
CA ALA A 553 7.72 3.06 -11.33
C ALA A 553 8.41 2.82 -9.97
N GLU A 554 8.96 3.86 -9.35
CA GLU A 554 9.56 3.78 -8.01
C GLU A 554 8.48 3.62 -6.92
N ILE A 555 7.42 4.43 -6.96
CA ILE A 555 6.30 4.41 -5.99
C ILE A 555 5.58 3.04 -6.01
N GLN A 556 5.24 2.53 -7.21
CA GLN A 556 4.58 1.23 -7.35
C GLN A 556 5.49 0.07 -6.91
N THR A 557 6.80 0.16 -7.16
CA THR A 557 7.77 -0.79 -6.60
C THR A 557 7.73 -0.78 -5.07
N GLY A 558 7.71 0.39 -4.45
CA GLY A 558 7.61 0.54 -3.00
C GLY A 558 6.34 -0.10 -2.43
N TYR A 559 5.18 0.24 -2.97
CA TYR A 559 3.91 -0.37 -2.54
C TYR A 559 3.88 -1.89 -2.72
N SER A 560 4.52 -2.42 -3.76
CA SER A 560 4.52 -3.86 -4.06
C SER A 560 5.18 -4.74 -3.00
N TYR A 561 5.89 -4.18 -2.03
CA TYR A 561 6.41 -4.96 -0.91
C TYR A 561 5.30 -5.43 0.05
N GLY A 562 4.31 -4.58 0.31
CA GLY A 562 3.22 -4.85 1.26
C GLY A 562 1.82 -4.99 0.64
N TYR A 563 1.63 -4.60 -0.63
CA TYR A 563 0.30 -4.46 -1.23
C TYR A 563 0.27 -5.02 -2.66
N PRO A 564 -0.79 -5.79 -3.04
CA PRO A 564 -0.92 -6.34 -4.38
C PRO A 564 -1.28 -5.28 -5.42
N MET A 565 -0.92 -5.52 -6.68
CA MET A 565 -1.23 -4.62 -7.80
C MET A 565 -2.74 -4.37 -7.97
N SER A 566 -3.58 -5.31 -7.53
CA SER A 566 -5.05 -5.20 -7.59
C SER A 566 -5.66 -4.08 -6.72
N VAL A 567 -4.87 -3.46 -5.85
CA VAL A 567 -5.33 -2.35 -5.00
C VAL A 567 -4.68 -1.01 -5.32
N ILE A 568 -3.77 -0.97 -6.29
CA ILE A 568 -2.96 0.21 -6.66
C ILE A 568 -3.52 0.85 -7.92
N SER A 569 -4.18 1.99 -7.80
CA SER A 569 -4.65 2.76 -8.96
C SER A 569 -3.49 3.51 -9.63
N ALA A 570 -3.45 3.44 -10.97
CA ALA A 570 -2.39 4.01 -11.78
C ALA A 570 -2.93 4.60 -13.09
N HIS A 571 -2.60 5.86 -13.38
CA HIS A 571 -3.10 6.56 -14.54
C HIS A 571 -2.00 6.97 -15.51
N VAL A 572 -2.35 6.98 -16.80
CA VAL A 572 -1.60 7.61 -17.87
C VAL A 572 -2.03 9.07 -17.95
N SER A 573 -1.10 9.99 -17.69
CA SER A 573 -1.35 11.44 -17.74
C SER A 573 -0.89 12.09 -19.04
N GLY A 574 -1.07 13.42 -19.12
CA GLY A 574 -0.54 14.27 -20.18
C GLY A 574 0.99 14.27 -20.26
N CYS A 575 1.51 14.83 -21.34
CA CYS A 575 2.96 15.00 -21.55
C CYS A 575 3.23 16.37 -22.19
N PRO A 576 4.14 17.20 -21.61
CA PRO A 576 4.93 16.97 -20.39
C PRO A 576 4.08 16.72 -19.14
N ASN A 577 4.59 15.95 -18.17
CA ASN A 577 3.90 15.73 -16.90
C ASN A 577 3.79 17.05 -16.12
N HIS A 578 2.65 17.29 -15.47
CA HIS A 578 2.40 18.59 -14.84
C HIS A 578 3.08 18.78 -13.48
N GLN A 579 3.49 17.70 -12.78
CA GLN A 579 4.29 17.84 -11.55
C GLN A 579 5.78 18.02 -11.84
N THR A 580 6.32 17.21 -12.77
CA THR A 580 7.78 17.13 -13.00
C THR A 580 8.25 17.87 -14.24
N LEU A 581 7.34 18.27 -15.14
CA LEU A 581 7.59 18.78 -16.50
C LEU A 581 8.42 17.80 -17.35
N ARG A 582 8.54 16.54 -16.95
CA ARG A 582 9.27 15.50 -17.67
C ARG A 582 8.48 15.04 -18.87
N THR A 583 9.19 14.83 -19.97
CA THR A 583 8.67 14.22 -21.18
C THR A 583 9.05 12.75 -21.20
N THR A 584 8.06 11.87 -21.16
CA THR A 584 8.22 10.42 -21.22
C THR A 584 7.46 9.82 -22.39
N PRO A 585 7.94 8.75 -23.02
CA PRO A 585 7.22 8.08 -24.09
C PRO A 585 5.81 7.63 -23.64
N LEU A 586 4.83 7.72 -24.52
CA LEU A 586 3.47 7.23 -24.25
C LEU A 586 3.47 5.74 -23.89
N GLU A 587 4.34 4.95 -24.55
CA GLU A 587 4.50 3.54 -24.23
C GLU A 587 4.98 3.28 -22.81
N THR A 588 5.89 4.11 -22.31
CA THR A 588 6.38 4.02 -20.93
C THR A 588 5.29 4.37 -19.92
N ARG A 589 4.56 5.47 -20.16
CA ARG A 589 3.43 5.87 -19.29
C ARG A 589 2.40 4.76 -19.19
N PHE A 590 2.06 4.15 -20.32
CA PHE A 590 1.16 3.01 -20.37
C PHE A 590 1.73 1.78 -19.66
N ALA A 591 2.98 1.39 -19.96
CA ALA A 591 3.58 0.18 -19.41
C ALA A 591 3.65 0.21 -17.87
N VAL A 592 3.99 1.36 -17.29
CA VAL A 592 4.00 1.55 -15.84
C VAL A 592 2.59 1.50 -15.25
N ALA A 593 1.65 2.24 -15.83
CA ALA A 593 0.27 2.27 -15.35
C ALA A 593 -0.46 0.92 -15.50
N ALA A 594 -0.08 0.10 -16.50
CA ALA A 594 -0.65 -1.23 -16.71
C ALA A 594 -0.32 -2.23 -15.60
N PHE A 595 0.80 -2.03 -14.86
CA PHE A 595 1.11 -2.81 -13.65
C PHE A 595 0.44 -2.24 -12.40
N GLY A 596 -0.75 -1.70 -12.56
CA GLY A 596 -1.71 -1.27 -11.56
C GLY A 596 -3.11 -1.36 -12.16
N LEU A 597 -4.05 -0.64 -11.56
CA LEU A 597 -5.42 -0.51 -12.09
C LEU A 597 -5.43 0.64 -13.09
N LEU A 598 -5.38 0.29 -14.38
CA LEU A 598 -5.18 1.25 -15.45
C LEU A 598 -6.32 2.26 -15.58
N GLY A 599 -5.96 3.53 -15.51
CA GLY A 599 -6.78 4.67 -15.90
C GLY A 599 -6.03 5.66 -16.78
N TYR A 600 -6.75 6.66 -17.24
CA TYR A 600 -6.21 7.80 -17.99
C TYR A 600 -6.67 9.09 -17.33
N GLU A 601 -5.82 10.10 -17.36
CA GLU A 601 -6.07 11.39 -16.73
C GLU A 601 -5.46 12.52 -17.57
N CYS A 602 -5.92 12.63 -18.83
CA CYS A 602 -5.50 13.65 -19.77
C CYS A 602 -6.65 14.05 -20.68
N ASN A 603 -6.51 15.18 -21.40
CA ASN A 603 -7.55 15.67 -22.29
C ASN A 603 -7.57 14.89 -23.62
N PHE A 604 -8.45 13.92 -23.73
CA PHE A 604 -8.61 13.10 -24.94
C PHE A 604 -9.09 13.91 -26.17
N CYS A 605 -9.67 15.08 -25.96
CA CYS A 605 -10.09 15.95 -27.07
C CYS A 605 -8.92 16.65 -27.77
N ASP A 606 -7.77 16.77 -27.09
CA ASP A 606 -6.58 17.45 -27.61
C ASP A 606 -5.51 16.48 -28.13
N LEU A 607 -5.77 15.17 -28.06
CA LEU A 607 -4.83 14.14 -28.53
C LEU A 607 -4.66 14.20 -30.06
N LYS A 608 -3.43 14.06 -30.53
CA LYS A 608 -3.16 13.82 -31.93
C LYS A 608 -3.72 12.46 -32.36
N LYS A 609 -4.03 12.34 -33.64
CA LYS A 609 -4.59 11.09 -34.17
C LYS A 609 -3.72 9.86 -33.85
N GLU A 610 -2.41 10.00 -33.99
CA GLU A 610 -1.47 8.91 -33.70
C GLU A 610 -1.47 8.51 -32.22
N GLU A 611 -1.58 9.47 -31.30
CA GLU A 611 -1.66 9.22 -29.86
C GLU A 611 -3.00 8.54 -29.50
N SER A 612 -4.10 9.00 -30.07
CA SER A 612 -5.41 8.39 -29.86
C SER A 612 -5.45 6.93 -30.36
N GLU A 613 -4.89 6.65 -31.54
CA GLU A 613 -4.77 5.28 -32.07
C GLU A 613 -3.87 4.41 -31.20
N ALA A 614 -2.75 4.95 -30.69
CA ALA A 614 -1.86 4.24 -29.78
C ALA A 614 -2.56 3.91 -28.46
N ILE A 615 -3.25 4.85 -27.84
CA ILE A 615 -4.03 4.65 -26.60
C ILE A 615 -5.11 3.58 -26.81
N LYS A 616 -5.83 3.61 -27.91
CA LYS A 616 -6.81 2.59 -28.25
C LYS A 616 -6.18 1.18 -28.32
N ALA A 617 -5.02 1.07 -28.97
CA ALA A 617 -4.31 -0.19 -29.03
C ALA A 617 -3.79 -0.65 -27.64
N GLN A 618 -3.37 0.28 -26.80
CA GLN A 618 -2.95 0.02 -25.40
C GLN A 618 -4.11 -0.48 -24.55
N ILE A 619 -5.28 0.13 -24.64
CA ILE A 619 -6.49 -0.29 -23.91
C ILE A 619 -6.93 -1.70 -24.34
N ILE A 620 -6.90 -2.01 -25.64
CA ILE A 620 -7.20 -3.35 -26.15
C ILE A 620 -6.21 -4.38 -25.59
N LEU A 621 -4.93 -4.06 -25.60
CA LEU A 621 -3.88 -4.91 -25.05
C LEU A 621 -4.07 -5.14 -23.55
N TYR A 622 -4.31 -4.07 -22.78
CA TYR A 622 -4.57 -4.18 -21.34
C TYR A 622 -5.76 -5.08 -21.04
N LYS A 623 -6.87 -4.91 -21.73
CA LYS A 623 -8.06 -5.74 -21.55
C LYS A 623 -7.80 -7.24 -21.83
N LYS A 624 -6.90 -7.55 -22.76
CA LYS A 624 -6.47 -8.94 -23.01
C LYS A 624 -5.70 -9.52 -21.80
N TRP A 625 -4.91 -8.71 -21.13
CA TRP A 625 -3.97 -9.13 -20.09
C TRP A 625 -4.38 -8.70 -18.66
N ARG A 626 -5.48 -7.99 -18.55
CA ARG A 626 -5.97 -7.39 -17.30
C ARG A 626 -6.07 -8.37 -16.15
N SER A 627 -6.59 -9.59 -16.38
CA SER A 627 -6.69 -10.62 -15.35
C SER A 627 -5.32 -11.00 -14.76
N VAL A 628 -4.30 -11.14 -15.60
CA VAL A 628 -2.93 -11.41 -15.15
C VAL A 628 -2.36 -10.21 -14.38
N LEU A 629 -2.48 -9.01 -14.93
CA LEU A 629 -1.92 -7.79 -14.35
C LEU A 629 -2.56 -7.41 -13.02
N GLN A 630 -3.88 -7.60 -12.87
CA GLN A 630 -4.59 -7.26 -11.63
C GLN A 630 -4.53 -8.37 -10.58
N GLN A 631 -4.64 -9.64 -10.97
CA GLN A 631 -4.81 -10.77 -10.04
C GLN A 631 -3.63 -11.75 -10.03
N GLY A 632 -2.64 -11.54 -10.87
CA GLY A 632 -1.48 -12.41 -10.96
C GLY A 632 -0.55 -12.32 -9.75
N ILE A 633 0.43 -13.22 -9.73
CA ILE A 633 1.52 -13.24 -8.75
C ILE A 633 2.60 -12.28 -9.24
N PHE A 634 2.93 -11.30 -8.43
CA PHE A 634 3.87 -10.25 -8.79
C PHE A 634 5.28 -10.55 -8.25
N TYR A 635 6.27 -10.28 -9.09
CA TYR A 635 7.71 -10.43 -8.80
C TYR A 635 8.45 -9.14 -9.16
N ARG A 636 9.28 -8.66 -8.26
CA ARG A 636 10.27 -7.63 -8.52
C ARG A 636 11.58 -8.28 -8.99
N GLY A 637 12.15 -7.71 -10.03
CA GLY A 637 13.53 -8.00 -10.46
C GLY A 637 14.47 -6.87 -10.04
N ARG A 638 15.29 -6.37 -10.97
CA ARG A 638 16.11 -5.18 -10.76
C ARG A 638 15.24 -3.96 -10.48
N SER A 639 15.76 -3.00 -9.71
CA SER A 639 15.01 -1.80 -9.35
C SER A 639 15.90 -0.57 -9.30
N PHE A 640 15.38 0.57 -9.77
CA PHE A 640 16.03 1.88 -9.66
C PHE A 640 16.40 2.25 -8.23
N THR A 641 15.59 1.90 -7.28
CA THR A 641 15.79 2.21 -5.87
C THR A 641 16.97 1.42 -5.31
N GLY A 642 17.40 0.39 -5.99
CA GLY A 642 18.48 -0.51 -5.62
C GLY A 642 18.42 -0.84 -4.13
N ASN A 643 18.51 -2.05 -3.72
CA ASN A 643 18.56 -2.36 -2.28
C ASN A 643 19.88 -1.90 -1.63
N GLY A 644 20.61 -0.97 -2.24
CA GLY A 644 21.96 -0.62 -1.83
C GLY A 644 22.93 -1.80 -1.87
N ARG A 645 22.41 -2.99 -2.11
CA ARG A 645 23.11 -4.29 -2.02
C ARG A 645 23.35 -4.95 -3.36
N GLY A 646 22.60 -4.55 -4.41
CA GLY A 646 22.86 -4.98 -5.80
C GLY A 646 24.08 -4.32 -6.40
N ASN A 647 24.61 -3.30 -5.76
CA ASN A 647 25.80 -2.59 -6.19
C ASN A 647 27.07 -3.28 -5.68
N THR A 648 27.28 -4.52 -6.13
CA THR A 648 28.51 -5.27 -5.86
C THR A 648 29.78 -4.56 -6.35
N PHE A 649 29.63 -3.53 -7.16
CA PHE A 649 30.75 -2.81 -7.77
C PHE A 649 30.90 -1.36 -7.31
N GLY A 650 30.07 -0.89 -6.39
CA GLY A 650 30.13 0.46 -5.82
C GLY A 650 29.81 1.58 -6.83
N LYS A 651 29.78 2.81 -6.35
CA LYS A 651 29.45 4.01 -7.12
C LYS A 651 30.43 4.33 -8.28
N ASN A 652 31.53 3.63 -8.37
CA ASN A 652 32.56 3.80 -9.41
C ASN A 652 32.61 2.65 -10.42
N SER A 653 31.55 1.83 -10.46
CA SER A 653 31.47 0.75 -11.42
C SER A 653 31.45 1.30 -12.84
N VAL A 654 32.35 0.80 -13.69
CA VAL A 654 32.33 1.01 -15.14
C VAL A 654 31.27 0.14 -15.84
N LEU A 655 30.53 -0.67 -15.09
CA LEU A 655 29.46 -1.51 -15.63
C LEU A 655 28.15 -0.71 -15.67
N TRP A 656 27.84 -0.22 -16.83
CA TRP A 656 26.70 0.65 -17.11
C TRP A 656 25.34 -0.03 -17.05
N ASN A 657 25.28 -1.35 -16.88
CA ASN A 657 24.07 -2.09 -16.51
C ASN A 657 23.88 -2.10 -14.97
N ASP A 658 24.16 -1.01 -14.33
CA ASP A 658 23.87 -0.79 -12.93
C ASP A 658 22.37 -1.01 -12.68
N ASP A 659 22.04 -1.77 -11.64
CA ASP A 659 20.69 -2.02 -11.22
C ASP A 659 19.91 -0.72 -10.97
N SER A 660 20.60 0.36 -10.61
CA SER A 660 20.02 1.70 -10.42
C SER A 660 19.47 2.35 -11.70
N ASN A 661 19.83 1.83 -12.89
CA ASN A 661 19.34 2.33 -14.18
C ASN A 661 18.17 1.54 -14.76
N VAL A 662 17.82 0.40 -14.16
CA VAL A 662 16.80 -0.52 -14.69
C VAL A 662 15.81 -0.92 -13.61
N THR A 663 14.53 -0.95 -13.98
CA THR A 663 13.46 -1.57 -13.17
C THR A 663 12.82 -2.69 -13.97
N GLU A 664 12.61 -3.83 -13.31
CA GLU A 664 12.01 -5.03 -13.89
C GLU A 664 10.89 -5.57 -13.00
N TRP A 665 9.81 -5.94 -13.65
CA TRP A 665 8.69 -6.63 -13.01
C TRP A 665 8.25 -7.84 -13.83
N THR A 666 7.70 -8.83 -13.17
CA THR A 666 6.98 -9.94 -13.80
C THR A 666 5.66 -10.16 -13.06
N CYS A 667 4.57 -10.31 -13.78
CA CYS A 667 3.28 -10.71 -13.23
C CYS A 667 2.83 -12.00 -13.92
N VAL A 668 2.53 -13.04 -13.12
CA VAL A 668 2.27 -14.39 -13.62
C VAL A 668 0.86 -14.82 -13.21
N SER A 669 0.11 -15.43 -14.13
CA SER A 669 -1.19 -16.02 -13.79
C SER A 669 -1.04 -17.15 -12.74
N PRO A 670 -2.01 -17.35 -11.85
CA PRO A 670 -1.91 -18.38 -10.81
C PRO A 670 -1.65 -19.81 -11.34
N ASP A 671 -2.16 -20.13 -12.55
CA ASP A 671 -1.94 -21.41 -13.25
C ASP A 671 -0.62 -21.48 -14.02
N GLN A 672 0.17 -20.40 -13.97
CA GLN A 672 1.44 -20.26 -14.68
C GLN A 672 1.32 -20.48 -16.21
N SER A 673 0.15 -20.25 -16.78
CA SER A 673 -0.04 -20.36 -18.24
C SER A 673 0.33 -19.09 -18.99
N LYS A 674 0.31 -17.96 -18.29
CA LYS A 674 0.53 -16.62 -18.86
C LYS A 674 1.37 -15.75 -17.94
N ALA A 675 2.21 -14.91 -18.52
CA ALA A 675 2.92 -13.89 -17.76
C ALA A 675 3.11 -12.61 -18.57
N VAL A 676 3.24 -11.50 -17.87
CA VAL A 676 3.61 -10.19 -18.43
C VAL A 676 4.88 -9.72 -17.74
N GLY A 677 5.90 -9.44 -18.54
CA GLY A 677 7.16 -8.87 -18.11
C GLY A 677 7.25 -7.38 -18.42
N PHE A 678 8.06 -6.68 -17.64
CA PHE A 678 8.32 -5.25 -17.78
C PHE A 678 9.79 -4.96 -17.58
N VAL A 679 10.35 -4.14 -18.45
CA VAL A 679 11.70 -3.58 -18.31
C VAL A 679 11.65 -2.10 -18.64
N MET A 680 12.13 -1.27 -17.73
CA MET A 680 12.29 0.18 -17.92
C MET A 680 13.72 0.59 -17.61
N GLN A 681 14.30 1.47 -18.44
CA GLN A 681 15.57 2.12 -18.13
C GLN A 681 15.38 3.62 -17.90
N LYS A 682 16.21 4.22 -17.02
CA LYS A 682 16.22 5.67 -16.80
C LYS A 682 16.86 6.40 -17.98
N LEU A 683 18.12 6.10 -18.25
CA LEU A 683 18.91 6.83 -19.21
C LEU A 683 19.61 5.88 -20.19
N VAL A 684 19.72 6.30 -21.41
CA VAL A 684 20.58 5.64 -22.42
C VAL A 684 22.04 5.90 -22.06
N VAL A 685 22.84 4.85 -22.07
CA VAL A 685 24.28 4.93 -21.84
C VAL A 685 25.01 4.40 -23.08
N PRO A 686 25.98 5.15 -23.65
CA PRO A 686 26.74 4.69 -24.82
C PRO A 686 27.58 3.46 -24.50
N ASN A 687 27.75 2.57 -25.48
CA ASN A 687 28.55 1.35 -25.38
C ASN A 687 28.16 0.41 -24.23
N THR A 688 26.88 0.36 -23.90
CA THR A 688 26.36 -0.60 -22.90
C THR A 688 26.48 -2.03 -23.45
N GLN A 689 26.51 -2.98 -22.53
CA GLN A 689 26.26 -4.38 -22.84
C GLN A 689 24.84 -4.57 -23.36
N PHE A 690 24.62 -5.65 -24.07
CA PHE A 690 23.27 -6.03 -24.48
C PHE A 690 22.40 -6.29 -23.27
N GLY A 691 21.16 -5.75 -23.28
CA GLY A 691 20.19 -5.99 -22.26
C GLY A 691 19.78 -7.46 -22.19
N TYR A 692 19.43 -7.89 -21.02
CA TYR A 692 18.74 -9.18 -20.83
C TYR A 692 17.57 -8.98 -19.87
N TYR A 693 16.62 -9.90 -19.94
CA TYR A 693 15.49 -9.95 -19.03
C TYR A 693 15.32 -11.39 -18.52
N LYS A 694 15.12 -11.53 -17.23
CA LYS A 694 14.83 -12.80 -16.57
C LYS A 694 13.43 -12.72 -15.98
N PRO A 695 12.41 -13.25 -16.66
CA PRO A 695 11.09 -13.39 -16.06
C PRO A 695 11.16 -14.30 -14.84
N GLN A 696 10.22 -14.14 -13.93
CA GLN A 696 10.15 -14.94 -12.71
C GLN A 696 8.79 -15.63 -12.60
N GLY A 697 8.69 -16.68 -11.79
CA GLY A 697 7.44 -17.36 -11.45
C GLY A 697 6.84 -18.24 -12.53
N LEU A 698 7.54 -18.49 -13.64
CA LEU A 698 7.08 -19.43 -14.67
C LEU A 698 7.21 -20.89 -14.20
N CYS A 699 6.43 -21.80 -14.80
CA CYS A 699 6.65 -23.22 -14.62
C CYS A 699 7.86 -23.66 -15.47
N GLY A 700 8.91 -24.23 -14.83
CA GLY A 700 10.14 -24.62 -15.53
C GLY A 700 9.93 -25.62 -16.66
N GLU A 701 8.95 -26.53 -16.50
CA GLU A 701 8.68 -27.61 -17.43
C GLU A 701 7.74 -27.22 -18.60
N LYS A 702 7.09 -26.05 -18.54
CA LYS A 702 6.22 -25.57 -19.61
C LYS A 702 7.06 -24.80 -20.64
N LYS A 703 6.68 -24.92 -21.92
CA LYS A 703 7.19 -24.05 -22.99
C LYS A 703 6.36 -22.80 -23.09
N TYR A 704 7.00 -21.66 -23.29
CA TYR A 704 6.34 -20.36 -23.46
C TYR A 704 6.78 -19.71 -24.76
N HIS A 705 5.82 -19.12 -25.46
CA HIS A 705 6.06 -18.15 -26.50
C HIS A 705 6.30 -16.79 -25.86
N PHE A 706 7.55 -16.32 -25.90
CA PHE A 706 7.97 -15.02 -25.42
C PHE A 706 8.01 -14.02 -26.57
N TYR A 707 7.28 -12.92 -26.45
CA TYR A 707 7.17 -11.91 -27.47
C TYR A 707 6.92 -10.52 -26.89
N ASN A 708 7.13 -9.46 -27.70
CA ASN A 708 6.75 -8.10 -27.36
C ASN A 708 5.77 -7.52 -28.38
N ARG A 709 5.15 -6.41 -28.02
CA ARG A 709 4.32 -5.65 -28.94
C ARG A 709 5.21 -4.94 -29.97
N SER A 710 4.88 -5.05 -31.25
CA SER A 710 5.56 -4.28 -32.31
C SER A 710 5.29 -2.79 -32.13
N LEU A 711 6.35 -2.02 -31.98
CA LEU A 711 6.32 -0.56 -31.88
C LEU A 711 6.84 0.06 -33.17
N LYS A 712 6.44 1.30 -33.42
CA LYS A 712 6.95 2.10 -34.54
C LYS A 712 7.37 3.46 -34.04
N TYR A 713 8.57 3.85 -34.42
CA TYR A 713 9.19 5.11 -34.05
C TYR A 713 9.09 6.14 -35.17
N ASN A 714 8.98 7.40 -34.77
CA ASN A 714 9.05 8.50 -35.69
C ASN A 714 10.50 8.75 -36.08
N VAL A 715 10.77 8.96 -37.40
CA VAL A 715 12.11 9.25 -37.87
C VAL A 715 12.72 10.47 -37.18
N LYS A 716 11.94 11.39 -36.67
CA LYS A 716 12.40 12.57 -35.92
C LYS A 716 13.13 12.21 -34.63
N GLU A 717 12.83 11.06 -34.02
CA GLU A 717 13.47 10.60 -32.80
C GLU A 717 14.94 10.24 -32.99
N PHE A 718 15.36 10.06 -34.23
CA PHE A 718 16.73 9.73 -34.62
C PHE A 718 17.58 10.96 -35.01
N GLY A 719 17.01 12.17 -35.04
CA GLY A 719 17.75 13.39 -35.39
C GLY A 719 18.46 13.29 -36.74
N ASP A 720 19.71 13.78 -36.83
CA ASP A 720 20.52 13.74 -38.05
C ASP A 720 20.98 12.33 -38.45
N LEU A 721 20.84 11.32 -37.59
CA LEU A 721 21.21 9.94 -37.95
C LEU A 721 20.36 9.41 -39.11
N VAL A 722 19.17 9.95 -39.34
CA VAL A 722 18.36 9.63 -40.52
C VAL A 722 19.15 9.88 -41.85
N ASN A 723 20.10 10.82 -41.86
CA ASN A 723 20.91 11.17 -43.02
C ASN A 723 21.99 10.12 -43.31
N THR A 724 22.26 9.16 -42.42
CA THR A 724 23.22 8.06 -42.69
C THR A 724 22.65 7.04 -43.69
N VAL A 725 21.34 6.95 -43.81
CA VAL A 725 20.62 6.03 -44.70
C VAL A 725 19.75 6.74 -45.74
N SER A 726 19.54 8.03 -45.60
CA SER A 726 18.75 8.81 -46.56
C SER A 726 19.57 9.14 -47.79
N PRO A 727 19.04 8.95 -49.01
CA PRO A 727 19.74 9.31 -50.25
C PRO A 727 19.88 10.81 -50.43
N ILE A 728 19.16 11.61 -49.71
CA ILE A 728 19.20 13.07 -49.69
C ILE A 728 19.36 13.58 -48.29
N HIS A 729 20.10 14.67 -48.09
CA HIS A 729 20.23 15.30 -46.78
C HIS A 729 18.91 15.94 -46.34
N ILE A 730 18.35 15.50 -45.25
CA ILE A 730 17.13 15.99 -44.64
C ILE A 730 17.52 16.86 -43.43
N ARG A 731 17.37 18.18 -43.58
CA ARG A 731 17.59 19.09 -42.43
C ARG A 731 16.54 18.87 -41.35
N GLN A 732 16.99 18.70 -40.12
CA GLN A 732 16.11 18.51 -38.94
C GLN A 732 15.08 19.63 -38.84
N ASP A 733 13.83 19.28 -38.53
CA ASP A 733 12.66 20.16 -38.40
C ASP A 733 12.29 20.97 -39.67
N SER A 734 12.91 20.69 -40.79
CA SER A 734 12.48 21.24 -42.08
C SER A 734 11.10 20.74 -42.49
N ILE A 735 10.49 21.41 -43.47
CA ILE A 735 9.22 20.99 -44.10
C ILE A 735 9.35 19.58 -44.66
N ALA A 736 10.50 19.28 -45.32
CA ALA A 736 10.82 17.91 -45.82
C ALA A 736 10.85 16.90 -44.70
N HIS A 737 11.53 17.20 -43.58
CA HIS A 737 11.58 16.30 -42.40
C HIS A 737 10.20 16.05 -41.81
N ASN A 738 9.39 17.10 -41.66
CA ASN A 738 8.01 17.00 -41.19
C ASN A 738 7.15 16.15 -42.12
N LEU A 739 7.34 16.25 -43.42
CA LEU A 739 6.61 15.47 -44.42
C LEU A 739 7.02 13.98 -44.37
N VAL A 740 8.34 13.70 -44.36
CA VAL A 740 8.86 12.34 -44.25
C VAL A 740 8.37 11.66 -42.98
N ALA A 741 8.38 12.36 -41.84
CA ALA A 741 7.93 11.86 -40.56
C ALA A 741 6.45 11.46 -40.50
N LYS A 742 5.60 11.99 -41.40
CA LYS A 742 4.20 11.57 -41.51
C LYS A 742 4.03 10.19 -42.15
N PHE A 743 4.92 9.83 -43.07
CA PHE A 743 4.78 8.64 -43.90
C PHE A 743 5.77 7.54 -43.53
N VAL A 744 6.94 7.92 -43.06
CA VAL A 744 8.00 6.97 -42.72
C VAL A 744 8.04 6.75 -41.22
N LYS A 745 7.82 5.50 -40.82
CA LYS A 745 7.95 5.04 -39.43
C LYS A 745 9.02 3.95 -39.42
N MET A 746 9.86 4.00 -38.39
CA MET A 746 10.89 2.97 -38.15
C MET A 746 10.27 1.86 -37.29
N ASP A 747 10.48 0.63 -37.71
CA ASP A 747 10.07 -0.52 -36.91
C ASP A 747 10.95 -0.67 -35.66
N GLY A 748 10.31 -0.88 -34.51
CA GLY A 748 11.00 -1.27 -33.29
C GLY A 748 11.43 -2.74 -33.31
N GLU A 749 12.08 -3.14 -32.25
CA GLU A 749 12.50 -4.52 -32.05
C GLU A 749 11.33 -5.49 -31.99
N LYS A 750 11.56 -6.73 -32.46
CA LYS A 750 10.59 -7.82 -32.39
C LYS A 750 11.27 -9.00 -31.69
N GLU A 751 10.86 -9.24 -30.47
CA GLU A 751 11.17 -10.46 -29.76
C GLU A 751 10.13 -11.52 -30.14
N ASN A 752 10.58 -12.71 -30.47
CA ASN A 752 9.71 -13.82 -30.83
C ASN A 752 10.50 -15.12 -30.68
N ILE A 753 10.44 -15.70 -29.50
CA ILE A 753 11.14 -16.95 -29.18
C ILE A 753 10.22 -17.91 -28.44
N THR A 754 10.46 -19.19 -28.58
CA THR A 754 9.81 -20.24 -27.77
C THR A 754 10.88 -20.96 -26.97
N ALA A 755 10.73 -21.01 -25.67
CA ALA A 755 11.67 -21.66 -24.76
C ALA A 755 10.95 -22.21 -23.53
N TYR A 756 11.60 -23.11 -22.82
CA TYR A 756 11.10 -23.60 -21.52
C TYR A 756 11.16 -22.49 -20.47
N GLY A 757 10.27 -22.57 -19.47
CA GLY A 757 10.20 -21.60 -18.38
C GLY A 757 11.51 -21.52 -17.59
N ASP A 758 12.18 -22.65 -17.33
CA ASP A 758 13.48 -22.69 -16.66
C ASP A 758 14.57 -21.97 -17.48
N THR A 759 14.58 -22.17 -18.78
CA THR A 759 15.51 -21.45 -19.69
C THR A 759 15.28 -19.95 -19.63
N LEU A 760 14.02 -19.51 -19.64
CA LEU A 760 13.67 -18.10 -19.54
C LEU A 760 14.06 -17.50 -18.18
N MET A 761 13.77 -18.21 -17.07
CA MET A 761 14.02 -17.73 -15.70
C MET A 761 15.51 -17.75 -15.35
N TYR A 762 16.21 -18.85 -15.62
CA TYR A 762 17.60 -19.00 -15.17
C TYR A 762 18.61 -18.56 -16.22
N GLY A 763 18.39 -18.89 -17.48
CA GLY A 763 19.21 -18.45 -18.60
C GLY A 763 18.98 -16.98 -18.97
N GLY A 764 17.73 -16.56 -18.91
CA GLY A 764 17.28 -15.23 -19.32
C GLY A 764 17.21 -15.07 -20.84
N VAL A 765 16.46 -14.08 -21.28
CA VAL A 765 16.34 -13.69 -22.68
C VAL A 765 17.36 -12.60 -22.97
N LYS A 766 18.28 -12.86 -23.91
CA LYS A 766 19.15 -11.82 -24.45
C LYS A 766 18.34 -10.95 -25.40
N LEU A 767 17.98 -9.78 -24.91
CA LEU A 767 17.20 -8.83 -25.69
C LEU A 767 18.05 -8.28 -26.84
N LYS A 768 17.40 -7.93 -27.94
CA LYS A 768 18.07 -7.27 -29.06
C LYS A 768 18.73 -5.99 -28.57
N PRO A 769 19.94 -5.67 -29.07
CA PRO A 769 20.73 -4.56 -28.55
C PRO A 769 19.99 -3.23 -28.70
N ALA A 770 20.09 -2.39 -27.69
CA ALA A 770 19.66 -1.02 -27.81
C ALA A 770 20.61 -0.22 -28.70
N PHE A 771 20.08 0.72 -29.47
CA PHE A 771 20.88 1.65 -30.21
C PHE A 771 21.72 2.52 -29.28
N SER A 772 23.04 2.53 -29.47
CA SER A 772 23.98 3.25 -28.62
C SER A 772 24.91 4.23 -29.38
N GLY A 773 24.46 4.75 -30.48
CA GLY A 773 24.94 6.04 -30.94
C GLY A 773 26.15 6.13 -31.86
N ASN A 774 26.65 5.05 -32.49
CA ASN A 774 27.74 5.18 -33.47
C ASN A 774 27.35 4.91 -34.94
N GLY A 775 26.11 5.17 -35.26
CA GLY A 775 25.56 4.96 -36.58
C GLY A 775 24.14 4.40 -36.45
N TYR A 776 23.33 4.71 -37.43
CA TYR A 776 21.97 4.22 -37.52
C TYR A 776 21.95 2.94 -38.35
N ASN A 777 21.25 1.93 -37.84
CA ASN A 777 20.96 0.71 -38.53
C ASN A 777 19.52 0.30 -38.25
N GLU A 778 18.73 0.03 -39.26
CA GLU A 778 17.33 -0.36 -39.16
C GLU A 778 17.07 -1.65 -38.36
N ASN A 779 18.11 -2.49 -38.19
CA ASN A 779 18.02 -3.71 -37.39
C ASN A 779 18.35 -3.47 -35.92
N VAL A 780 18.67 -2.26 -35.50
CA VAL A 780 19.07 -1.94 -34.14
C VAL A 780 17.83 -1.56 -33.33
N ARG A 781 17.74 -2.13 -32.14
CA ARG A 781 16.69 -1.78 -31.16
C ARG A 781 16.88 -0.33 -30.71
N TYR A 782 15.80 0.43 -30.72
CA TYR A 782 15.76 1.76 -30.13
C TYR A 782 15.09 1.72 -28.75
N PHE A 783 15.84 2.02 -27.71
CA PHE A 783 15.38 2.09 -26.32
C PHE A 783 15.88 3.42 -25.73
N GLN A 784 14.99 4.43 -25.78
CA GLN A 784 15.33 5.81 -25.42
C GLN A 784 15.39 6.04 -23.91
N ASP A 785 15.76 7.25 -23.50
CA ASP A 785 15.66 7.70 -22.12
C ASP A 785 14.22 7.53 -21.61
N PHE A 786 14.10 7.07 -20.37
CA PHE A 786 12.83 6.72 -19.74
C PHE A 786 12.00 5.71 -20.55
N GLY A 787 12.68 4.87 -21.35
CA GLY A 787 12.01 3.89 -22.20
C GLY A 787 11.55 2.67 -21.39
N ALA A 788 10.38 2.13 -21.70
CA ALA A 788 9.91 0.87 -21.15
C ALA A 788 9.42 -0.09 -22.25
N ARG A 789 9.44 -1.37 -21.93
CA ARG A 789 8.92 -2.45 -22.78
C ARG A 789 8.12 -3.43 -21.94
N MET A 790 7.05 -3.93 -22.52
CA MET A 790 6.29 -5.06 -21.99
C MET A 790 6.58 -6.30 -22.83
N TYR A 791 6.77 -7.40 -22.14
CA TYR A 791 6.99 -8.73 -22.75
C TYR A 791 5.85 -9.65 -22.32
N PHE A 792 5.39 -10.45 -23.25
CA PHE A 792 4.27 -11.36 -23.04
C PHE A 792 4.73 -12.79 -23.18
N MET A 793 4.28 -13.66 -22.31
CA MET A 793 4.57 -15.08 -22.29
C MET A 793 3.24 -15.83 -22.21
N GLU A 794 3.01 -16.66 -23.20
CA GLU A 794 1.84 -17.55 -23.25
C GLU A 794 2.36 -18.98 -23.41
N GLU A 795 1.78 -19.93 -22.66
CA GLU A 795 2.11 -21.35 -22.77
C GLU A 795 1.94 -21.80 -24.23
N ALA A 796 3.00 -22.35 -24.80
CA ALA A 796 3.00 -22.86 -26.16
C ALA A 796 2.59 -24.33 -26.12
N PHE A 797 1.42 -24.64 -26.61
CA PHE A 797 1.02 -26.04 -26.83
C PHE A 797 1.80 -26.62 -27.99
N GLU A 798 2.35 -27.81 -27.83
CA GLU A 798 2.89 -28.55 -28.96
C GLU A 798 1.71 -28.87 -29.89
N ASP A 799 1.73 -28.31 -31.11
CA ASP A 799 0.92 -28.89 -32.17
C ASP A 799 1.35 -30.35 -32.31
N HIS A 800 0.58 -31.25 -31.75
CA HIS A 800 0.66 -32.64 -32.14
C HIS A 800 0.29 -32.70 -33.62
N ALA A 801 1.29 -32.51 -34.48
CA ALA A 801 1.15 -32.83 -35.87
C ALA A 801 0.71 -34.32 -35.97
N LEU A 802 -0.57 -34.50 -36.27
CA LEU A 802 -1.15 -35.76 -36.70
C LEU A 802 -0.52 -36.22 -38.03
#